data_c101b619c7e6a2e4910a5cfe3873d03a
#
_entry.id   c101b619c7e6a2e4910a5cfe3873d03a
#
_cell.length_a   1.000
_cell.length_b   1.000
_cell.length_c   1.000
_cell.angle_alpha   90.00
_cell.angle_beta   90.00
_cell.angle_gamma   90.00
#
_symmetry.space_group_name_H-M   'P 1'
#
loop_
_entity.id
_entity.type
_entity.pdbx_description
1 polymer ?
#
loop_
_entity_poly.entity_id
_entity_poly.type
_entity_poly.pdbx_seq_one_letter_code
_entity_poly.pdbx_strand_id
1 'polypeptide(L)'
;MVKKNLKVLVILLAVFMVAPLLSPLFTKAEENVIYDDILKEDIARTTIEEEGPEEEAELELSEINEDFNPNEYDLEDGLTVAPLKIESQGAPLQIRTRSLDAVAATGYPSKFDLRKFGMVSPVKDQGPNGSCWAFATYGSMESILLRQKKGKFDFSEKHLRNMHGFDWSAEKGGNRDMAAAYLASGKGPIAEDDDPYDPVISVSPKGLRRQLDMEKIIYLPDVTNINEIDNLKWAISEYGGVYTTINSSSSYYENKKTFSMYNPGNGTPNHAVTIVGWDDTYPSTAFTQKAPDNGAWICKNSWGTSYMDSGFYYVSYYDAFVGKSPTVFIPKKKDLRGIIHQYDPLGATRSVGFKGEGYMANIFTAQYKELLHEVGLFNVANQTDYEIYVVKNVEKTSQLTSDRVKVASGSFLYPGYYTVDIDPVHLKEGEQFAIVVYMNSTKSKNNTPLPVETQIKGYSSRAVAAPGQSYFSKIGDGWSDLTRNLPNANFCIKAITTTGDEVPEKDLDNVDDHNTDITIDGKVKIRNITFDIGSQGFIHIDKKGILRYKVDPADAEAELEFGTDDKKVAVFKEGGLLYPVKTGNTNVYIKTKGGEIVTRFNVQVVNPGIRVPGRQQIEELGTNDYEPEPEPKPEPDPNVVPDDKKPDPIKPERDPSVAMTLFMKKQSELITEGTEFNFEPYVGVYPETAKRNFIYYSDKPDVVEARPDGILVAHKVGSANITVMTDNNLKTVFKAKVVPDYSKQVIEIKSLTHSERKGGVFRIFAEATVNGMPYNGPADLTVTAEDKTIERRVYFDSGKIVSKYHGGQIGVWRKDFTATLRVRDKEKTIKFFESKKPHNDAGPKVIEITRFYNSPERKAGIFRLYAEVTENGMPYNGDAIIRVVSGDNVKEHKVRIKNGKFYKPYTAGAFGNWRKEFQATLTIGDVSEEIRFGYK
;
A
#
# COMPACT_ATOMS: atom_id res chain seq x y z
N MET A 1 25.78 -58.96 -0.34
CA MET A 1 25.47 -57.53 -0.17
C MET A 1 26.60 -56.57 -0.58
N VAL A 2 27.81 -57.01 -0.74
CA VAL A 2 28.97 -56.11 -1.05
C VAL A 2 29.16 -55.82 -2.56
N LYS A 3 28.61 -56.62 -3.48
CA LYS A 3 28.73 -56.45 -4.94
C LYS A 3 27.72 -55.50 -5.58
N LYS A 4 26.67 -55.01 -4.86
CA LYS A 4 25.70 -54.05 -5.42
C LYS A 4 26.06 -52.59 -5.18
N ASN A 5 26.84 -52.31 -4.14
CA ASN A 5 27.24 -50.93 -3.80
C ASN A 5 28.46 -50.42 -4.60
N LEU A 6 29.23 -51.34 -5.24
CA LEU A 6 30.37 -50.98 -6.04
C LEU A 6 29.96 -50.49 -7.44
N LYS A 7 28.81 -50.92 -8.00
CA LYS A 7 28.31 -50.41 -9.29
C LYS A 7 27.69 -49.01 -9.21
N VAL A 8 27.14 -48.63 -8.08
CA VAL A 8 26.61 -47.27 -7.86
C VAL A 8 27.77 -46.27 -7.67
N LEU A 9 28.84 -46.67 -7.00
CA LEU A 9 30.00 -45.81 -6.79
C LEU A 9 30.80 -45.56 -8.11
N VAL A 10 30.83 -46.55 -9.01
CA VAL A 10 31.52 -46.41 -10.32
C VAL A 10 30.70 -45.54 -11.29
N ILE A 11 29.36 -45.54 -11.18
CA ILE A 11 28.50 -44.66 -11.99
C ILE A 11 28.56 -43.20 -11.49
N LEU A 12 28.65 -42.96 -10.19
CA LEU A 12 28.87 -41.63 -9.61
C LEU A 12 30.26 -41.04 -9.94
N LEU A 13 31.30 -41.85 -9.96
CA LEU A 13 32.65 -41.43 -10.37
C LEU A 13 32.79 -41.17 -11.89
N ALA A 14 32.01 -41.89 -12.73
CA ALA A 14 31.99 -41.65 -14.18
C ALA A 14 31.26 -40.35 -14.58
N VAL A 15 30.30 -39.92 -13.78
CA VAL A 15 29.58 -38.63 -13.99
C VAL A 15 30.47 -37.44 -13.61
N PHE A 16 31.35 -37.58 -12.61
CA PHE A 16 32.28 -36.52 -12.19
C PHE A 16 33.52 -36.38 -13.09
N MET A 17 33.87 -37.38 -13.92
CA MET A 17 35.05 -37.29 -14.82
C MET A 17 34.72 -36.82 -16.26
N VAL A 18 33.45 -36.68 -16.64
CA VAL A 18 33.07 -36.23 -18.01
C VAL A 18 32.63 -34.75 -18.03
N ALA A 19 32.45 -34.13 -16.86
CA ALA A 19 32.07 -32.72 -16.76
C ALA A 19 33.09 -31.65 -17.22
N PRO A 20 34.39 -31.89 -17.31
CA PRO A 20 35.34 -30.86 -17.75
C PRO A 20 35.57 -30.75 -19.26
N LEU A 21 34.92 -31.57 -20.10
CA LEU A 21 35.25 -31.62 -21.55
C LEU A 21 34.18 -31.10 -22.49
N LEU A 22 33.12 -30.45 -21.95
CA LEU A 22 32.04 -29.85 -22.75
C LEU A 22 31.82 -28.39 -22.40
N SER A 23 32.85 -27.57 -22.34
CA SER A 23 32.70 -26.14 -22.56
C SER A 23 33.78 -25.69 -23.53
N PRO A 24 33.43 -25.07 -24.67
CA PRO A 24 33.02 -23.67 -24.64
C PRO A 24 31.86 -23.38 -25.63
N LEU A 25 30.68 -23.17 -25.19
CA LEU A 25 29.59 -22.57 -26.02
C LEU A 25 28.51 -21.83 -25.25
N PHE A 26 28.73 -21.48 -23.99
CA PHE A 26 27.79 -20.59 -23.24
C PHE A 26 28.57 -19.48 -22.53
N THR A 27 29.13 -18.57 -23.29
CA THR A 27 29.53 -17.24 -22.82
C THR A 27 28.44 -16.26 -23.25
N LYS A 28 27.46 -16.11 -22.40
CA LYS A 28 26.60 -14.90 -22.26
C LYS A 28 25.49 -15.14 -21.24
N ALA A 29 25.83 -15.12 -19.97
CA ALA A 29 24.90 -15.00 -18.86
C ALA A 29 25.63 -14.60 -17.57
N GLU A 30 26.51 -13.60 -17.64
CA GLU A 30 27.08 -12.95 -16.44
C GLU A 30 26.55 -11.53 -16.35
N GLU A 31 25.28 -11.39 -15.97
CA GLU A 31 24.73 -10.07 -15.61
C GLU A 31 23.52 -10.19 -14.68
N ASN A 32 23.64 -10.89 -13.52
CA ASN A 32 22.60 -10.83 -12.47
C ASN A 32 23.15 -11.19 -11.07
N VAL A 33 24.40 -10.86 -10.78
CA VAL A 33 25.12 -11.37 -9.59
C VAL A 33 24.74 -10.65 -8.28
N ILE A 34 24.17 -9.44 -8.31
CA ILE A 34 23.86 -8.69 -7.07
C ILE A 34 22.56 -9.16 -6.38
N TYR A 35 21.59 -9.67 -7.13
CA TYR A 35 20.35 -10.19 -6.55
C TYR A 35 20.51 -11.56 -5.89
N ASP A 36 21.37 -12.40 -6.47
CA ASP A 36 21.69 -13.74 -5.95
C ASP A 36 22.50 -13.69 -4.64
N ASP A 37 23.35 -12.69 -4.44
CA ASP A 37 24.22 -12.63 -3.27
C ASP A 37 23.49 -12.12 -2.02
N ILE A 38 22.54 -11.18 -2.16
CA ILE A 38 21.70 -10.72 -1.05
C ILE A 38 20.76 -11.84 -0.57
N LEU A 39 20.17 -12.59 -1.49
CA LEU A 39 19.33 -13.75 -1.15
C LEU A 39 20.11 -14.91 -0.54
N LYS A 40 21.36 -15.12 -0.91
CA LYS A 40 22.21 -16.18 -0.35
C LYS A 40 22.73 -15.86 1.05
N GLU A 41 22.98 -14.61 1.38
CA GLU A 41 23.36 -14.21 2.75
C GLU A 41 22.18 -14.31 3.73
N ASP A 42 20.96 -13.98 3.31
CA ASP A 42 19.75 -14.17 4.13
C ASP A 42 19.38 -15.65 4.32
N ILE A 43 19.61 -16.50 3.31
CA ILE A 43 19.36 -17.95 3.40
C ILE A 43 20.22 -18.62 4.50
N ALA A 44 21.43 -18.13 4.75
CA ALA A 44 22.34 -18.71 5.72
C ALA A 44 21.99 -18.37 7.19
N ARG A 45 21.06 -17.44 7.45
CA ARG A 45 20.75 -16.93 8.79
C ARG A 45 19.36 -17.31 9.32
N THR A 46 18.49 -17.91 8.51
CA THR A 46 17.07 -18.10 8.83
C THR A 46 16.71 -19.52 9.24
N THR A 47 17.45 -20.17 10.10
CA THR A 47 16.98 -21.44 10.72
C THR A 47 16.35 -21.13 12.06
N ILE A 48 15.02 -21.10 12.11
CA ILE A 48 14.25 -21.13 13.37
C ILE A 48 13.82 -22.57 13.66
N GLU A 49 13.73 -22.94 14.94
CA GLU A 49 13.21 -24.25 15.32
C GLU A 49 11.72 -24.36 14.96
N GLU A 50 11.36 -25.35 14.16
CA GLU A 50 9.98 -25.68 13.84
C GLU A 50 9.43 -26.66 14.85
N GLU A 51 8.39 -26.24 15.58
CA GLU A 51 7.51 -27.16 16.28
C GLU A 51 6.49 -27.65 15.26
N GLY A 52 6.61 -28.91 14.79
CA GLY A 52 5.83 -29.44 13.68
C GLY A 52 4.30 -29.36 13.91
N PRO A 53 3.51 -29.15 12.84
CA PRO A 53 2.07 -29.09 12.93
C PRO A 53 1.48 -30.46 13.32
N GLU A 54 0.46 -30.45 14.18
CA GLU A 54 -0.27 -31.65 14.57
C GLU A 54 -1.19 -32.22 13.45
N GLU A 55 -1.57 -31.40 12.43
CA GLU A 55 -2.30 -31.79 11.22
C GLU A 55 -1.90 -30.91 10.03
N GLU A 56 -1.59 -31.50 8.88
CA GLU A 56 -1.35 -30.77 7.64
C GLU A 56 -2.64 -30.10 7.15
N ALA A 57 -2.67 -28.77 7.12
CA ALA A 57 -3.77 -28.04 6.52
C ALA A 57 -3.68 -28.13 4.99
N GLU A 58 -4.72 -28.65 4.32
CA GLU A 58 -4.82 -28.63 2.86
C GLU A 58 -4.79 -27.19 2.35
N LEU A 59 -3.73 -26.84 1.61
CA LEU A 59 -3.51 -25.55 0.98
C LEU A 59 -3.90 -25.65 -0.50
N GLU A 60 -4.95 -24.95 -0.89
CA GLU A 60 -5.40 -24.92 -2.29
C GLU A 60 -4.63 -23.85 -3.09
N LEU A 61 -3.92 -24.28 -4.14
CA LEU A 61 -3.25 -23.39 -5.08
C LEU A 61 -4.23 -22.92 -6.16
N SER A 62 -4.29 -21.60 -6.43
CA SER A 62 -5.16 -21.05 -7.47
C SER A 62 -4.81 -21.60 -8.87
N GLU A 63 -5.81 -21.69 -9.73
CA GLU A 63 -5.59 -21.97 -11.14
C GLU A 63 -4.87 -20.77 -11.81
N ILE A 64 -4.07 -21.08 -12.82
CA ILE A 64 -3.49 -20.06 -13.71
C ILE A 64 -4.60 -19.57 -14.64
N ASN A 65 -4.56 -18.29 -15.00
CA ASN A 65 -5.46 -17.71 -15.99
C ASN A 65 -5.42 -18.55 -17.28
N GLU A 66 -6.57 -19.02 -17.74
CA GLU A 66 -6.70 -19.89 -18.91
C GLU A 66 -6.22 -19.20 -20.22
N ASP A 67 -6.29 -17.88 -20.25
CA ASP A 67 -5.80 -17.08 -21.37
C ASP A 67 -4.27 -16.82 -21.31
N PHE A 68 -3.59 -17.25 -20.24
CA PHE A 68 -2.15 -17.12 -20.11
C PHE A 68 -1.42 -18.21 -20.91
N ASN A 69 -0.66 -17.81 -21.92
CA ASN A 69 0.22 -18.68 -22.68
C ASN A 69 1.68 -18.16 -22.67
N PRO A 70 2.61 -18.79 -21.97
CA PRO A 70 3.99 -18.31 -21.91
C PRO A 70 4.75 -18.38 -23.24
N ASN A 71 4.20 -19.08 -24.26
CA ASN A 71 4.79 -19.23 -25.58
C ASN A 71 4.13 -18.36 -26.65
N GLU A 72 3.01 -17.74 -26.33
CA GLU A 72 2.26 -16.88 -27.25
C GLU A 72 2.65 -15.43 -27.03
N TYR A 73 3.39 -14.90 -27.99
CA TYR A 73 3.84 -13.52 -28.00
C TYR A 73 3.19 -12.83 -29.16
N ASP A 74 2.32 -11.86 -28.89
CA ASP A 74 1.92 -10.91 -29.92
C ASP A 74 3.02 -9.85 -29.99
N LEU A 75 3.92 -10.02 -30.94
CA LEU A 75 5.12 -9.19 -31.12
C LEU A 75 4.78 -7.76 -31.62
N GLU A 76 3.56 -7.51 -32.11
CA GLU A 76 3.24 -6.25 -32.77
C GLU A 76 2.79 -5.17 -31.78
N ASP A 77 2.15 -5.52 -30.66
CA ASP A 77 1.47 -4.53 -29.80
C ASP A 77 1.92 -4.50 -28.32
N GLY A 78 2.58 -5.53 -27.79
CA GLY A 78 3.32 -5.46 -26.54
C GLY A 78 2.56 -5.67 -25.25
N LEU A 79 1.25 -5.97 -25.27
CA LEU A 79 0.47 -6.34 -24.11
C LEU A 79 0.30 -7.86 -24.02
N THR A 80 0.50 -8.44 -22.83
CA THR A 80 0.37 -9.88 -22.59
C THR A 80 -0.46 -10.16 -21.36
N VAL A 81 -1.10 -11.33 -21.32
CA VAL A 81 -1.96 -11.76 -20.21
C VAL A 81 -1.10 -12.20 -19.02
N ALA A 82 -1.45 -11.78 -17.81
CA ALA A 82 -0.80 -12.24 -16.58
C ALA A 82 -1.35 -13.62 -16.15
N PRO A 83 -0.51 -14.48 -15.55
CA PRO A 83 -0.96 -15.79 -15.04
C PRO A 83 -1.89 -15.66 -13.85
N LEU A 84 -1.80 -14.61 -13.06
CA LEU A 84 -2.67 -14.38 -11.92
C LEU A 84 -4.08 -14.00 -12.40
N LYS A 85 -5.07 -14.85 -12.07
CA LYS A 85 -6.47 -14.55 -12.34
C LYS A 85 -7.05 -13.73 -11.18
N ILE A 86 -7.22 -12.44 -11.40
CA ILE A 86 -7.92 -11.55 -10.49
C ILE A 86 -9.38 -11.50 -10.90
N GLU A 87 -10.27 -12.05 -10.07
CA GLU A 87 -11.70 -11.94 -10.34
C GLU A 87 -12.18 -10.55 -9.96
N SER A 88 -12.25 -9.70 -10.97
CA SER A 88 -12.77 -8.32 -10.86
C SER A 88 -14.31 -8.25 -10.98
N GLN A 89 -15.03 -9.32 -10.66
CA GLN A 89 -16.48 -9.34 -10.80
C GLN A 89 -17.16 -8.42 -9.80
N GLY A 90 -17.69 -7.32 -10.31
CA GLY A 90 -18.95 -6.69 -9.97
C GLY A 90 -19.29 -6.52 -8.48
N ALA A 91 -18.40 -5.98 -7.63
CA ALA A 91 -18.87 -5.28 -6.45
C ALA A 91 -19.32 -3.89 -6.91
N PRO A 92 -20.62 -3.53 -6.81
CA PRO A 92 -21.01 -2.15 -7.07
C PRO A 92 -20.19 -1.26 -6.14
N LEU A 93 -19.61 -0.20 -6.69
CA LEU A 93 -18.89 0.82 -5.96
C LEU A 93 -19.79 1.44 -4.88
N GLN A 94 -19.82 0.83 -3.69
CA GLN A 94 -20.33 1.51 -2.50
C GLN A 94 -19.23 2.40 -1.94
N ILE A 95 -18.84 3.38 -2.73
CA ILE A 95 -17.85 4.37 -2.31
C ILE A 95 -18.60 5.45 -1.53
N ARG A 96 -18.52 5.35 -0.22
CA ARG A 96 -18.88 6.43 0.69
C ARG A 96 -17.65 7.30 0.95
N THR A 97 -17.30 8.15 -0.02
CA THR A 97 -16.48 9.34 0.24
C THR A 97 -17.40 10.56 0.23
N ARG A 98 -17.17 11.51 1.12
CA ARG A 98 -17.98 12.76 1.23
C ARG A 98 -18.05 13.57 -0.07
N SER A 99 -17.10 13.36 -0.99
CA SER A 99 -17.09 13.99 -2.31
C SER A 99 -18.10 13.38 -3.28
N LEU A 100 -18.41 12.07 -3.15
CA LEU A 100 -19.37 11.37 -4.02
C LEU A 100 -20.81 11.68 -3.72
N ASP A 101 -21.18 11.97 -2.48
CA ASP A 101 -22.54 12.38 -2.15
C ASP A 101 -22.93 13.68 -2.86
N ALA A 102 -21.97 14.56 -3.15
CA ALA A 102 -22.19 15.78 -3.94
C ALA A 102 -22.26 15.49 -5.45
N VAL A 103 -21.46 14.55 -5.96
CA VAL A 103 -21.43 14.17 -7.39
C VAL A 103 -22.57 13.21 -7.74
N ALA A 104 -22.88 12.26 -6.86
CA ALA A 104 -24.01 11.34 -7.04
C ALA A 104 -25.38 12.05 -7.01
N ALA A 105 -25.46 13.19 -6.32
CA ALA A 105 -26.67 14.02 -6.30
C ALA A 105 -26.85 14.86 -7.57
N THR A 106 -25.77 15.16 -8.32
CA THR A 106 -25.78 16.01 -9.53
C THR A 106 -25.46 15.26 -10.83
N GLY A 107 -24.99 13.98 -10.74
CA GLY A 107 -24.48 13.20 -11.87
C GLY A 107 -23.10 13.68 -12.35
N TYR A 108 -22.38 12.85 -13.10
CA TYR A 108 -21.16 13.28 -13.79
C TYR A 108 -21.48 14.24 -14.92
N PRO A 109 -20.62 15.24 -15.21
CA PRO A 109 -20.79 16.09 -16.38
C PRO A 109 -20.75 15.21 -17.65
N SER A 110 -21.54 15.59 -18.66
CA SER A 110 -21.56 14.85 -19.94
C SER A 110 -20.21 14.84 -20.68
N LYS A 111 -19.29 15.75 -20.31
CA LYS A 111 -17.94 15.83 -20.84
C LYS A 111 -16.96 16.18 -19.74
N PHE A 112 -15.89 15.42 -19.66
CA PHE A 112 -14.76 15.67 -18.75
C PHE A 112 -13.46 15.33 -19.45
N ASP A 113 -12.45 16.21 -19.33
CA ASP A 113 -11.20 16.06 -20.05
C ASP A 113 -10.04 16.65 -19.22
N LEU A 114 -9.21 15.77 -18.66
CA LEU A 114 -8.08 16.13 -17.80
C LEU A 114 -7.05 17.02 -18.53
N ARG A 115 -6.97 16.95 -19.87
CA ARG A 115 -6.08 17.82 -20.68
C ARG A 115 -6.40 19.31 -20.48
N LYS A 116 -7.69 19.65 -20.37
CA LYS A 116 -8.17 21.04 -20.16
C LYS A 116 -7.78 21.61 -18.83
N PHE A 117 -7.43 20.75 -17.86
CA PHE A 117 -7.02 21.15 -16.52
C PHE A 117 -5.49 21.05 -16.31
N GLY A 118 -4.72 20.72 -17.36
CA GLY A 118 -3.29 20.50 -17.27
C GLY A 118 -2.90 19.26 -16.43
N MET A 119 -3.80 18.27 -16.34
CA MET A 119 -3.63 17.06 -15.52
C MET A 119 -3.21 15.84 -16.34
N VAL A 120 -2.58 16.05 -17.50
CA VAL A 120 -2.07 14.98 -18.37
C VAL A 120 -0.65 15.35 -18.78
N SER A 121 0.29 14.44 -18.60
CA SER A 121 1.67 14.58 -19.07
C SER A 121 1.76 14.53 -20.60
N PRO A 122 2.86 15.04 -21.20
CA PRO A 122 3.06 15.01 -22.65
C PRO A 122 2.89 13.63 -23.26
N VAL A 123 2.46 13.58 -24.52
CA VAL A 123 2.42 12.33 -25.29
C VAL A 123 3.85 11.96 -25.70
N LYS A 124 4.23 10.72 -25.41
CA LYS A 124 5.52 10.11 -25.78
C LYS A 124 5.37 9.14 -26.93
N ASP A 125 6.48 8.63 -27.47
CA ASP A 125 6.51 7.65 -28.56
C ASP A 125 7.29 6.40 -28.15
N GLN A 126 6.60 5.27 -28.03
CA GLN A 126 7.21 3.98 -27.71
C GLN A 126 8.04 3.39 -28.86
N GLY A 127 7.89 3.93 -30.09
CA GLY A 127 8.50 3.35 -31.29
C GLY A 127 8.00 1.94 -31.60
N PRO A 128 8.82 1.08 -32.22
CA PRO A 128 8.40 -0.27 -32.63
C PRO A 128 8.43 -1.32 -31.50
N ASN A 129 8.61 -0.92 -30.26
CA ASN A 129 8.82 -1.85 -29.16
C ASN A 129 7.54 -2.08 -28.34
N GLY A 130 7.32 -3.29 -27.83
CA GLY A 130 6.19 -3.70 -27.01
C GLY A 130 6.19 -3.13 -25.58
N SER A 131 6.28 -1.81 -25.44
CA SER A 131 6.38 -1.12 -24.14
C SER A 131 5.15 -0.29 -23.75
N CYS A 132 4.04 -0.42 -24.47
CA CYS A 132 2.79 0.31 -24.21
C CYS A 132 2.31 0.22 -22.77
N TRP A 133 2.47 -0.92 -22.11
CA TRP A 133 2.12 -1.16 -20.74
C TRP A 133 2.91 -0.27 -19.75
N ALA A 134 4.21 0.02 -20.05
CA ALA A 134 5.02 0.93 -19.25
C ALA A 134 4.56 2.38 -19.43
N PHE A 135 4.29 2.79 -20.68
CA PHE A 135 3.76 4.14 -20.99
C PHE A 135 2.39 4.39 -20.37
N ALA A 136 1.50 3.41 -20.40
CA ALA A 136 0.18 3.53 -19.78
C ALA A 136 0.27 3.56 -18.24
N THR A 137 1.21 2.82 -17.64
CA THR A 137 1.48 2.85 -16.20
C THR A 137 1.92 4.24 -15.76
N TYR A 138 2.93 4.80 -16.41
CA TYR A 138 3.43 6.14 -16.08
C TYR A 138 2.48 7.26 -16.53
N GLY A 139 1.74 7.07 -17.63
CA GLY A 139 0.68 7.98 -18.02
C GLY A 139 -0.40 8.13 -16.94
N SER A 140 -0.78 7.02 -16.27
CA SER A 140 -1.67 7.05 -15.10
C SER A 140 -1.01 7.77 -13.91
N MET A 141 0.20 7.37 -13.53
CA MET A 141 0.91 7.86 -12.36
C MET A 141 1.22 9.35 -12.43
N GLU A 142 1.74 9.81 -13.58
CA GLU A 142 2.04 11.23 -13.85
C GLU A 142 0.77 12.09 -13.83
N SER A 143 -0.33 11.59 -14.40
CA SER A 143 -1.63 12.26 -14.37
C SER A 143 -2.16 12.41 -12.95
N ILE A 144 -2.00 11.39 -12.10
CA ILE A 144 -2.38 11.41 -10.68
C ILE A 144 -1.58 12.47 -9.93
N LEU A 145 -0.26 12.56 -10.15
CA LEU A 145 0.60 13.55 -9.53
C LEU A 145 0.23 14.97 -9.94
N LEU A 146 -0.03 15.20 -11.23
CA LEU A 146 -0.50 16.50 -11.73
C LEU A 146 -1.85 16.88 -11.12
N ARG A 147 -2.78 15.95 -11.02
CA ARG A 147 -4.10 16.19 -10.41
C ARG A 147 -3.98 16.51 -8.92
N GLN A 148 -3.10 15.83 -8.20
CA GLN A 148 -2.82 16.07 -6.79
C GLN A 148 -1.98 17.33 -6.55
N LYS A 149 -1.55 18.02 -7.61
CA LYS A 149 -0.64 19.19 -7.55
C LYS A 149 0.69 18.89 -6.84
N LYS A 150 1.21 17.69 -7.06
CA LYS A 150 2.45 17.19 -6.44
C LYS A 150 3.70 17.43 -7.32
N GLY A 151 3.57 18.17 -8.41
CA GLY A 151 4.62 18.47 -9.36
C GLY A 151 4.45 17.74 -10.71
N LYS A 152 5.36 18.05 -11.63
CA LYS A 152 5.49 17.37 -12.91
C LYS A 152 6.59 16.35 -12.81
N PHE A 153 6.30 15.13 -13.21
CA PHE A 153 7.25 14.04 -13.27
C PHE A 153 7.29 13.47 -14.68
N ASP A 154 8.45 12.98 -15.03
CA ASP A 154 8.73 12.28 -16.27
C ASP A 154 9.52 11.01 -15.91
N PHE A 155 8.89 9.83 -16.05
CA PHE A 155 9.49 8.57 -15.61
C PHE A 155 9.97 7.74 -16.78
N SER A 156 11.06 6.99 -16.57
CA SER A 156 11.69 6.13 -17.57
C SER A 156 10.89 4.86 -17.82
N GLU A 157 10.16 4.79 -18.92
CA GLU A 157 9.53 3.57 -19.39
C GLU A 157 10.55 2.50 -19.78
N LYS A 158 11.73 2.93 -20.23
CA LYS A 158 12.86 2.04 -20.53
C LYS A 158 13.32 1.27 -19.30
N HIS A 159 13.50 1.95 -18.16
CA HIS A 159 13.93 1.30 -16.93
C HIS A 159 12.90 0.28 -16.44
N LEU A 160 11.61 0.65 -16.41
CA LEU A 160 10.53 -0.28 -16.08
C LEU A 160 10.55 -1.50 -17.01
N ARG A 161 10.61 -1.29 -18.33
CA ARG A 161 10.64 -2.33 -19.36
C ARG A 161 11.84 -3.29 -19.21
N ASN A 162 13.00 -2.79 -18.83
CA ASN A 162 14.24 -3.57 -18.79
C ASN A 162 14.49 -4.23 -17.42
N MET A 163 13.97 -3.65 -16.32
CA MET A 163 14.37 -4.00 -14.96
C MET A 163 13.26 -4.66 -14.12
N HIS A 164 12.12 -5.02 -14.73
CA HIS A 164 11.00 -5.65 -14.01
C HIS A 164 11.34 -7.01 -13.36
N GLY A 165 12.30 -7.77 -13.92
CA GLY A 165 12.77 -9.03 -13.32
C GLY A 165 12.06 -10.30 -13.82
N PHE A 166 10.98 -10.20 -14.58
CA PHE A 166 10.30 -11.35 -15.19
C PHE A 166 11.06 -11.92 -16.39
N ASP A 167 10.67 -13.10 -16.87
CA ASP A 167 11.39 -13.83 -17.95
C ASP A 167 11.31 -13.13 -19.30
N TRP A 168 10.39 -12.20 -19.48
CA TRP A 168 10.19 -11.53 -20.76
C TRP A 168 11.24 -10.46 -21.01
N SER A 169 11.84 -10.54 -22.18
CA SER A 169 12.78 -9.50 -22.64
C SER A 169 12.03 -8.20 -22.96
N ALA A 170 12.79 -7.12 -23.05
CA ALA A 170 12.28 -5.80 -23.43
C ALA A 170 11.44 -5.77 -24.71
N GLU A 171 11.62 -6.76 -25.60
CA GLU A 171 10.95 -6.86 -26.91
C GLU A 171 9.60 -7.61 -26.83
N LYS A 172 9.33 -8.33 -25.73
CA LYS A 172 8.20 -9.26 -25.62
C LYS A 172 6.95 -8.67 -24.98
N GLY A 173 6.93 -7.38 -24.71
CA GLY A 173 5.81 -6.76 -24.04
C GLY A 173 5.76 -6.98 -22.53
N GLY A 174 4.63 -6.71 -21.93
CA GLY A 174 4.38 -6.83 -20.48
C GLY A 174 2.93 -6.57 -20.13
N ASN A 175 2.66 -6.38 -18.85
CA ASN A 175 1.33 -6.14 -18.32
C ASN A 175 1.36 -5.30 -17.02
N ARG A 176 0.17 -4.94 -16.52
CA ARG A 176 0.02 -4.15 -15.31
C ARG A 176 0.61 -4.81 -14.05
N ASP A 177 0.57 -6.17 -13.99
CA ASP A 177 1.05 -6.91 -12.82
C ASP A 177 2.57 -6.87 -12.73
N MET A 178 3.27 -6.92 -13.88
CA MET A 178 4.71 -6.69 -13.96
C MET A 178 5.08 -5.26 -13.52
N ALA A 179 4.30 -4.26 -13.93
CA ALA A 179 4.49 -2.88 -13.49
C ALA A 179 4.25 -2.73 -11.99
N ALA A 180 3.19 -3.36 -11.46
CA ALA A 180 2.87 -3.34 -10.04
C ALA A 180 3.97 -3.98 -9.19
N ALA A 181 4.50 -5.13 -9.61
CA ALA A 181 5.60 -5.80 -8.93
C ALA A 181 6.89 -4.94 -8.93
N TYR A 182 7.25 -4.38 -10.09
CA TYR A 182 8.41 -3.51 -10.22
C TYR A 182 8.32 -2.28 -9.29
N LEU A 183 7.19 -1.61 -9.27
CA LEU A 183 6.96 -0.43 -8.43
C LEU A 183 6.91 -0.80 -6.93
N ALA A 184 6.15 -1.84 -6.58
CA ALA A 184 6.02 -2.31 -5.20
C ALA A 184 7.34 -2.83 -4.60
N SER A 185 8.23 -3.39 -5.43
CA SER A 185 9.55 -3.86 -4.99
C SER A 185 10.57 -2.74 -4.76
N GLY A 186 10.22 -1.47 -5.05
CA GLY A 186 11.11 -0.33 -4.87
C GLY A 186 12.20 -0.19 -5.94
N LYS A 187 12.09 -0.89 -7.08
CA LYS A 187 13.02 -0.76 -8.22
C LYS A 187 12.82 0.56 -9.00
N GLY A 188 11.67 1.19 -8.89
CA GLY A 188 11.30 2.45 -9.54
C GLY A 188 10.14 3.14 -8.81
N PRO A 189 9.62 4.25 -9.39
CA PRO A 189 9.93 4.80 -10.71
C PRO A 189 11.27 5.53 -10.74
N ILE A 190 11.98 5.42 -11.87
CA ILE A 190 13.22 6.15 -12.15
C ILE A 190 12.88 7.37 -13.03
N ALA A 191 13.62 8.46 -12.86
CA ALA A 191 13.44 9.64 -13.72
C ALA A 191 13.84 9.31 -15.17
N GLU A 192 13.16 9.93 -16.14
CA GLU A 192 13.46 9.78 -17.57
C GLU A 192 14.90 10.22 -17.88
N ASP A 193 15.38 11.30 -17.23
CA ASP A 193 16.73 11.80 -17.43
C ASP A 193 17.83 10.84 -16.93
N ASP A 194 17.53 9.98 -15.94
CA ASP A 194 18.49 9.01 -15.41
C ASP A 194 18.63 7.77 -16.31
N ASP A 195 17.61 7.43 -17.10
CA ASP A 195 17.62 6.32 -18.06
C ASP A 195 16.70 6.63 -19.25
N PRO A 196 17.10 7.54 -20.15
CA PRO A 196 16.26 8.06 -21.24
C PRO A 196 15.72 6.97 -22.15
N TYR A 197 14.45 7.14 -22.56
CA TYR A 197 13.78 6.13 -23.40
C TYR A 197 14.48 5.93 -24.73
N ASP A 198 14.82 4.69 -24.99
CA ASP A 198 15.34 4.20 -26.28
C ASP A 198 14.64 2.88 -26.62
N PRO A 199 13.91 2.80 -27.76
CA PRO A 199 13.20 1.58 -28.12
C PRO A 199 14.11 0.41 -28.48
N VAL A 200 15.39 0.65 -28.79
CA VAL A 200 16.32 -0.40 -29.25
C VAL A 200 17.19 -0.94 -28.10
N ILE A 201 17.53 -0.08 -27.13
CA ILE A 201 18.42 -0.46 -26.02
C ILE A 201 17.64 -1.23 -24.97
N SER A 202 17.96 -2.53 -24.82
CA SER A 202 17.37 -3.45 -23.85
C SER A 202 18.12 -3.55 -22.52
N VAL A 203 19.05 -2.63 -22.25
CA VAL A 203 19.86 -2.58 -21.02
C VAL A 203 19.65 -1.23 -20.36
N SER A 204 19.48 -1.25 -19.03
CA SER A 204 19.37 -0.06 -18.18
C SER A 204 20.48 -0.05 -17.13
N PRO A 205 20.95 1.13 -16.68
CA PRO A 205 21.94 1.22 -15.61
C PRO A 205 21.44 0.57 -14.32
N LYS A 206 22.35 -0.03 -13.55
CA LYS A 206 22.05 -0.59 -12.23
C LYS A 206 22.22 0.48 -11.16
N GLY A 207 21.46 0.35 -10.06
CA GLY A 207 21.64 1.18 -8.87
C GLY A 207 21.04 2.59 -8.98
N LEU A 208 20.24 2.85 -10.03
CA LEU A 208 19.50 4.11 -10.13
C LEU A 208 18.51 4.24 -8.98
N ARG A 209 18.29 5.48 -8.54
CA ARG A 209 17.43 5.77 -7.40
C ARG A 209 15.99 6.03 -7.85
N ARG A 210 15.05 5.29 -7.24
CA ARG A 210 13.63 5.58 -7.44
C ARG A 210 13.27 6.98 -6.96
N GLN A 211 12.38 7.65 -7.67
CA GLN A 211 11.93 9.01 -7.36
C GLN A 211 10.85 9.04 -6.27
N LEU A 212 9.98 8.05 -6.26
CA LEU A 212 8.82 7.95 -5.38
C LEU A 212 8.68 6.52 -4.84
N ASP A 213 7.92 6.37 -3.76
CA ASP A 213 7.43 5.08 -3.28
C ASP A 213 5.95 4.89 -3.68
N MET A 214 5.41 3.69 -3.55
CA MET A 214 4.01 3.44 -3.84
C MET A 214 3.17 3.50 -2.56
N GLU A 215 2.09 4.31 -2.58
CA GLU A 215 1.05 4.29 -1.57
C GLU A 215 0.13 3.10 -1.81
N LYS A 216 -0.40 3.00 -3.03
CA LYS A 216 -1.26 1.89 -3.45
C LYS A 216 -1.36 1.78 -4.96
N ILE A 217 -1.64 0.58 -5.43
CA ILE A 217 -2.02 0.29 -6.81
C ILE A 217 -3.37 -0.40 -6.73
N ILE A 218 -4.40 0.15 -7.38
CA ILE A 218 -5.77 -0.36 -7.29
C ILE A 218 -6.17 -0.96 -8.62
N TYR A 219 -6.54 -2.23 -8.62
CA TYR A 219 -7.14 -2.93 -9.73
C TYR A 219 -8.66 -2.76 -9.66
N LEU A 220 -9.16 -1.85 -10.46
CA LEU A 220 -10.58 -1.56 -10.54
C LEU A 220 -11.34 -2.70 -11.26
N PRO A 221 -12.65 -2.86 -11.01
CA PRO A 221 -13.48 -3.81 -11.74
C PRO A 221 -13.49 -3.52 -13.24
N ASP A 222 -13.44 -4.56 -14.04
CA ASP A 222 -13.62 -4.47 -15.49
C ASP A 222 -14.99 -3.88 -15.83
N VAL A 223 -15.03 -3.00 -16.81
CA VAL A 223 -16.28 -2.56 -17.42
C VAL A 223 -16.74 -3.64 -18.41
N THR A 224 -17.82 -4.33 -18.07
CA THR A 224 -18.38 -5.41 -18.88
C THR A 224 -19.65 -4.98 -19.62
N ASN A 225 -20.26 -3.87 -19.17
CA ASN A 225 -21.46 -3.30 -19.79
C ASN A 225 -21.56 -1.79 -19.50
N ILE A 226 -22.43 -1.11 -20.24
CA ILE A 226 -22.60 0.35 -20.22
C ILE A 226 -23.04 0.90 -18.82
N ASN A 227 -23.66 0.11 -17.96
CA ASN A 227 -24.10 0.55 -16.64
C ASN A 227 -22.92 0.64 -15.63
N GLU A 228 -21.74 0.16 -15.99
CA GLU A 228 -20.55 0.13 -15.14
C GLU A 228 -19.57 1.26 -15.48
N ILE A 229 -19.84 2.09 -16.49
CA ILE A 229 -18.93 3.18 -16.93
C ILE A 229 -18.73 4.23 -15.83
N ASP A 230 -19.68 4.41 -14.92
CA ASP A 230 -19.57 5.35 -13.81
C ASP A 230 -18.43 4.99 -12.85
N ASN A 231 -18.04 3.72 -12.81
CA ASN A 231 -16.87 3.28 -12.02
C ASN A 231 -15.57 3.91 -12.55
N LEU A 232 -15.40 3.95 -13.88
CA LEU A 232 -14.24 4.61 -14.50
C LEU A 232 -14.34 6.12 -14.42
N LYS A 233 -15.51 6.72 -14.63
CA LYS A 233 -15.73 8.16 -14.48
C LYS A 233 -15.35 8.62 -13.08
N TRP A 234 -15.75 7.84 -12.07
CA TRP A 234 -15.34 8.08 -10.71
C TRP A 234 -13.81 8.02 -10.55
N ALA A 235 -13.16 6.95 -11.01
CA ALA A 235 -11.72 6.78 -10.86
C ALA A 235 -10.93 7.92 -11.54
N ILE A 236 -11.35 8.35 -12.74
CA ILE A 236 -10.75 9.48 -13.46
C ILE A 236 -10.96 10.79 -12.69
N SER A 237 -12.16 11.00 -12.13
CA SER A 237 -12.50 12.19 -11.36
C SER A 237 -11.75 12.25 -10.03
N GLU A 238 -11.58 11.10 -9.36
CA GLU A 238 -10.95 11.01 -8.03
C GLU A 238 -9.43 11.01 -8.11
N TYR A 239 -8.87 10.19 -9.00
CA TYR A 239 -7.42 9.96 -9.05
C TYR A 239 -6.73 10.69 -10.22
N GLY A 240 -7.30 10.67 -11.42
CA GLY A 240 -6.66 11.14 -12.65
C GLY A 240 -6.68 10.09 -13.75
N GLY A 241 -5.61 10.01 -14.55
CA GLY A 241 -5.53 9.05 -15.65
C GLY A 241 -5.61 7.59 -15.19
N VAL A 242 -6.38 6.77 -15.89
CA VAL A 242 -6.58 5.34 -15.58
C VAL A 242 -5.95 4.48 -16.67
N TYR A 243 -5.05 3.58 -16.31
CA TYR A 243 -4.54 2.52 -17.20
C TYR A 243 -5.70 1.64 -17.69
N THR A 244 -5.72 1.28 -18.95
CA THR A 244 -6.65 0.30 -19.51
C THR A 244 -6.05 -0.39 -20.73
N THR A 245 -6.74 -1.43 -21.23
CA THR A 245 -6.36 -2.15 -22.44
C THR A 245 -7.32 -1.88 -23.57
N ILE A 246 -6.84 -2.06 -24.80
CA ILE A 246 -7.62 -2.05 -26.03
C ILE A 246 -7.10 -3.13 -26.98
N ASN A 247 -7.81 -3.37 -28.11
CA ASN A 247 -7.29 -4.13 -29.23
C ASN A 247 -7.00 -3.19 -30.39
N SER A 248 -5.72 -2.99 -30.70
CA SER A 248 -5.21 -2.11 -31.77
C SER A 248 -4.70 -2.86 -33.01
N SER A 249 -4.92 -4.19 -33.09
CA SER A 249 -4.37 -5.05 -34.16
C SER A 249 -4.86 -4.67 -35.57
N SER A 250 -5.93 -3.89 -35.71
CA SER A 250 -6.48 -3.56 -37.02
C SER A 250 -6.89 -2.10 -37.10
N SER A 251 -6.23 -1.37 -38.02
CA SER A 251 -6.62 -0.02 -38.43
C SER A 251 -8.03 0.06 -39.03
N TYR A 252 -8.67 -1.09 -39.30
CA TYR A 252 -10.06 -1.15 -39.76
C TYR A 252 -11.06 -0.53 -38.78
N TYR A 253 -10.77 -0.64 -37.50
CA TYR A 253 -11.60 -0.07 -36.42
C TYR A 253 -11.32 1.42 -36.15
N GLU A 254 -10.25 1.97 -36.73
CA GLU A 254 -9.84 3.36 -36.56
C GLU A 254 -10.49 4.30 -37.59
N ASN A 255 -11.00 5.43 -37.13
CA ASN A 255 -11.43 6.53 -37.99
C ASN A 255 -10.52 7.75 -37.81
N LYS A 256 -9.56 7.90 -38.70
CA LYS A 256 -8.57 9.01 -38.66
C LYS A 256 -9.18 10.40 -38.92
N LYS A 257 -10.40 10.51 -39.44
CA LYS A 257 -11.08 11.78 -39.67
C LYS A 257 -11.74 12.31 -38.39
N THR A 258 -12.21 11.43 -37.55
CA THR A 258 -12.90 11.72 -36.29
C THR A 258 -12.05 11.37 -35.11
N PHE A 259 -10.81 10.89 -35.31
CA PHE A 259 -9.89 10.46 -34.27
C PHE A 259 -10.52 9.45 -33.30
N SER A 260 -11.16 8.42 -33.84
CA SER A 260 -11.95 7.51 -33.04
C SER A 260 -11.71 6.05 -33.36
N MET A 261 -12.04 5.17 -32.40
CA MET A 261 -11.89 3.73 -32.52
C MET A 261 -13.09 3.01 -31.90
N TYR A 262 -13.54 1.94 -32.53
CA TYR A 262 -14.56 1.02 -32.02
C TYR A 262 -14.33 -0.39 -32.54
N ASN A 263 -13.96 -1.33 -31.66
CA ASN A 263 -13.88 -2.75 -31.94
C ASN A 263 -14.99 -3.50 -31.18
N PRO A 264 -15.95 -4.13 -31.86
CA PRO A 264 -17.10 -4.78 -31.23
C PRO A 264 -16.80 -6.14 -30.58
N GLY A 265 -15.52 -6.57 -30.49
CA GLY A 265 -15.14 -7.81 -29.81
C GLY A 265 -14.34 -8.80 -30.68
N ASN A 266 -13.67 -8.33 -31.74
CA ASN A 266 -12.81 -9.19 -32.54
C ASN A 266 -11.36 -9.14 -32.03
N GLY A 267 -10.80 -10.31 -31.68
CA GLY A 267 -9.44 -10.46 -31.16
C GLY A 267 -9.34 -10.49 -29.64
N THR A 268 -8.16 -10.22 -29.15
CA THR A 268 -7.82 -10.11 -27.71
C THR A 268 -7.21 -8.74 -27.42
N PRO A 269 -7.22 -8.26 -26.16
CA PRO A 269 -6.49 -7.04 -25.80
C PRO A 269 -4.99 -7.22 -26.08
N ASN A 270 -4.38 -6.27 -26.79
CA ASN A 270 -2.97 -6.34 -27.17
C ASN A 270 -2.19 -5.02 -26.97
N HIS A 271 -2.89 -3.97 -26.57
CA HIS A 271 -2.31 -2.65 -26.36
C HIS A 271 -2.83 -2.00 -25.07
N ALA A 272 -1.97 -1.25 -24.38
CA ALA A 272 -2.34 -0.51 -23.18
C ALA A 272 -2.29 0.99 -23.42
N VAL A 273 -3.28 1.71 -22.87
CA VAL A 273 -3.43 3.16 -23.00
C VAL A 273 -3.91 3.76 -21.67
N THR A 274 -3.90 5.10 -21.56
CA THR A 274 -4.41 5.80 -20.38
C THR A 274 -5.71 6.53 -20.71
N ILE A 275 -6.82 6.20 -20.04
CA ILE A 275 -8.05 6.99 -20.12
C ILE A 275 -7.85 8.29 -19.35
N VAL A 276 -8.09 9.44 -20.00
CA VAL A 276 -7.90 10.79 -19.42
C VAL A 276 -9.17 11.63 -19.43
N GLY A 277 -10.30 11.03 -19.77
CA GLY A 277 -11.59 11.74 -19.79
C GLY A 277 -12.67 10.98 -20.57
N TRP A 278 -13.78 11.65 -20.75
CA TRP A 278 -14.95 11.11 -21.47
C TRP A 278 -15.79 12.20 -22.15
N ASP A 279 -16.61 11.78 -23.13
CA ASP A 279 -17.63 12.59 -23.80
C ASP A 279 -18.88 11.72 -24.07
N ASP A 280 -19.93 11.88 -23.23
CA ASP A 280 -21.19 11.14 -23.35
C ASP A 280 -21.96 11.47 -24.66
N THR A 281 -21.65 12.63 -25.25
CA THR A 281 -22.31 13.09 -26.47
C THR A 281 -21.51 12.78 -27.74
N TYR A 282 -20.38 12.05 -27.64
CA TYR A 282 -19.57 11.70 -28.79
C TYR A 282 -20.40 10.81 -29.75
N PRO A 283 -20.61 11.21 -31.04
CA PRO A 283 -21.58 10.55 -31.88
C PRO A 283 -21.23 9.09 -32.20
N SER A 284 -22.17 8.18 -32.04
CA SER A 284 -22.03 6.77 -32.45
C SER A 284 -21.70 6.57 -33.93
N THR A 285 -22.06 7.54 -34.77
CA THR A 285 -21.75 7.56 -36.19
C THR A 285 -20.36 8.07 -36.55
N ALA A 286 -19.60 8.55 -35.58
CA ALA A 286 -18.22 9.01 -35.78
C ALA A 286 -17.20 7.86 -35.88
N PHE A 287 -17.60 6.66 -35.51
CA PHE A 287 -16.75 5.45 -35.60
C PHE A 287 -16.84 4.85 -37.01
N THR A 288 -15.82 4.07 -37.40
CA THR A 288 -15.80 3.39 -38.72
C THR A 288 -17.00 2.47 -38.89
N GLN A 289 -17.33 1.71 -37.87
CA GLN A 289 -18.60 1.02 -37.70
C GLN A 289 -19.46 1.82 -36.73
N LYS A 290 -20.74 2.01 -37.01
CA LYS A 290 -21.63 2.70 -36.08
C LYS A 290 -21.71 1.94 -34.78
N ALA A 291 -21.32 2.60 -33.68
CA ALA A 291 -21.48 2.05 -32.33
C ALA A 291 -22.97 1.95 -31.93
N PRO A 292 -23.32 1.10 -30.94
CA PRO A 292 -24.69 0.96 -30.47
C PRO A 292 -25.36 2.27 -30.06
N ASP A 293 -24.64 3.14 -29.33
CA ASP A 293 -25.13 4.47 -28.96
C ASP A 293 -23.95 5.44 -28.82
N ASN A 294 -24.23 6.70 -28.51
CA ASN A 294 -23.25 7.76 -28.29
C ASN A 294 -22.39 7.48 -27.02
N GLY A 295 -21.25 8.13 -26.99
CA GLY A 295 -20.33 8.11 -25.84
C GLY A 295 -18.97 7.50 -26.16
N ALA A 296 -17.93 8.16 -25.64
CA ALA A 296 -16.55 7.72 -25.82
C ALA A 296 -15.65 8.10 -24.65
N TRP A 297 -14.66 7.27 -24.39
CA TRP A 297 -13.50 7.58 -23.56
C TRP A 297 -12.48 8.40 -24.34
N ILE A 298 -11.81 9.33 -23.68
CA ILE A 298 -10.65 10.05 -24.24
C ILE A 298 -9.41 9.30 -23.76
N CYS A 299 -8.65 8.72 -24.70
CA CYS A 299 -7.47 7.92 -24.41
C CYS A 299 -6.20 8.64 -24.87
N LYS A 300 -5.17 8.64 -24.00
CA LYS A 300 -3.79 9.02 -24.31
C LYS A 300 -3.07 7.78 -24.81
N ASN A 301 -2.49 7.85 -26.02
CA ASN A 301 -1.66 6.82 -26.62
C ASN A 301 -0.16 7.11 -26.40
N SER A 302 0.68 6.18 -26.81
CA SER A 302 2.15 6.21 -26.78
C SER A 302 2.79 6.06 -28.17
N TRP A 303 2.16 6.62 -29.22
CA TRP A 303 2.65 6.57 -30.60
C TRP A 303 2.99 7.96 -31.17
N GLY A 304 3.43 8.85 -30.30
CA GLY A 304 3.82 10.22 -30.64
C GLY A 304 2.64 11.13 -30.97
N THR A 305 2.94 12.43 -31.11
CA THR A 305 1.94 13.48 -31.35
C THR A 305 1.43 13.52 -32.79
N SER A 306 2.04 12.78 -33.70
CA SER A 306 1.57 12.67 -35.10
C SER A 306 0.39 11.69 -35.27
N TYR A 307 0.11 10.86 -34.26
CA TYR A 307 -0.98 9.91 -34.27
C TYR A 307 -2.30 10.59 -33.85
N MET A 308 -3.38 10.35 -34.59
CA MET A 308 -4.74 10.83 -34.30
C MET A 308 -4.82 12.33 -33.93
N ASP A 309 -5.51 12.69 -32.84
CA ASP A 309 -5.60 14.05 -32.29
C ASP A 309 -4.41 14.35 -31.35
N SER A 310 -3.24 14.61 -31.96
CA SER A 310 -2.01 14.89 -31.18
C SER A 310 -1.65 13.79 -30.17
N GLY A 311 -1.86 12.52 -30.53
CA GLY A 311 -1.61 11.35 -29.71
C GLY A 311 -2.78 10.95 -28.81
N PHE A 312 -3.92 11.62 -28.96
CA PHE A 312 -5.16 11.26 -28.26
C PHE A 312 -6.22 10.78 -29.25
N TYR A 313 -7.19 10.02 -28.76
CA TYR A 313 -8.32 9.55 -29.57
C TYR A 313 -9.50 9.13 -28.71
N TYR A 314 -10.65 8.98 -29.36
CA TYR A 314 -11.91 8.63 -28.71
C TYR A 314 -12.22 7.15 -28.91
N VAL A 315 -12.35 6.38 -27.84
CA VAL A 315 -12.72 4.96 -27.88
C VAL A 315 -14.16 4.82 -27.40
N SER A 316 -15.00 4.18 -28.21
CA SER A 316 -16.41 4.00 -27.88
C SER A 316 -16.59 3.34 -26.50
N TYR A 317 -17.62 3.74 -25.74
CA TYR A 317 -18.03 3.03 -24.54
C TYR A 317 -18.42 1.57 -24.80
N TYR A 318 -18.77 1.25 -26.03
CA TYR A 318 -19.17 -0.08 -26.48
C TYR A 318 -18.01 -0.90 -27.08
N ASP A 319 -16.79 -0.38 -27.04
CA ASP A 319 -15.60 -1.15 -27.40
C ASP A 319 -15.41 -2.30 -26.42
N ALA A 320 -15.14 -3.50 -26.92
CA ALA A 320 -15.11 -4.71 -26.12
C ALA A 320 -13.89 -4.81 -25.19
N PHE A 321 -12.86 -3.99 -25.40
CA PHE A 321 -11.57 -4.09 -24.73
C PHE A 321 -11.22 -2.90 -23.87
N VAL A 322 -11.76 -1.70 -24.16
CA VAL A 322 -11.59 -0.53 -23.30
C VAL A 322 -12.31 -0.74 -21.98
N GLY A 323 -11.72 -0.28 -20.89
CA GLY A 323 -12.23 -0.53 -19.52
C GLY A 323 -11.93 -1.94 -19.01
N LYS A 324 -11.07 -2.72 -19.70
CA LYS A 324 -10.52 -3.96 -19.19
C LYS A 324 -9.20 -3.69 -18.46
N SER A 325 -8.96 -4.47 -17.41
CA SER A 325 -7.80 -4.31 -16.52
C SER A 325 -7.57 -2.87 -16.02
N PRO A 326 -8.62 -2.09 -15.70
CA PRO A 326 -8.45 -0.69 -15.35
C PRO A 326 -7.69 -0.59 -14.04
N THR A 327 -6.64 0.27 -14.03
CA THR A 327 -5.72 0.36 -12.89
C THR A 327 -5.30 1.79 -12.63
N VAL A 328 -5.19 2.17 -11.36
CA VAL A 328 -4.61 3.43 -10.91
C VAL A 328 -3.36 3.17 -10.08
N PHE A 329 -2.29 3.92 -10.36
CA PHE A 329 -0.99 3.80 -9.70
C PHE A 329 -0.72 5.04 -8.86
N ILE A 330 -0.95 4.96 -7.55
CA ILE A 330 -0.92 6.10 -6.63
C ILE A 330 0.41 6.10 -5.87
N PRO A 331 1.31 7.05 -6.20
CA PRO A 331 2.60 7.18 -5.53
C PRO A 331 2.51 8.03 -4.26
N LYS A 332 3.53 7.89 -3.41
CA LYS A 332 3.82 8.72 -2.25
C LYS A 332 5.27 9.19 -2.27
N LYS A 333 5.61 10.14 -1.39
CA LYS A 333 6.99 10.61 -1.18
C LYS A 333 7.89 9.43 -0.82
N LYS A 334 9.08 9.40 -1.42
CA LYS A 334 10.10 8.40 -1.12
C LYS A 334 10.71 8.65 0.26
N ASP A 335 10.85 7.58 1.04
CA ASP A 335 11.74 7.59 2.20
C ASP A 335 13.20 7.41 1.77
N LEU A 336 14.01 8.45 1.97
CA LEU A 336 15.45 8.43 1.64
C LEU A 336 16.27 7.45 2.50
N ARG A 337 15.75 7.10 3.69
CA ARG A 337 16.37 6.17 4.63
C ARG A 337 15.69 4.80 4.63
N GLY A 338 14.69 4.65 3.73
CA GLY A 338 13.80 3.50 3.70
C GLY A 338 14.47 2.24 3.17
N ILE A 339 14.24 1.15 3.89
CA ILE A 339 14.63 -0.22 3.52
C ILE A 339 13.35 -1.01 3.27
N ILE A 340 13.32 -1.83 2.24
CA ILE A 340 12.21 -2.74 1.94
C ILE A 340 12.70 -4.16 2.13
N HIS A 341 12.34 -4.80 3.23
CA HIS A 341 12.55 -6.23 3.42
C HIS A 341 11.48 -7.00 2.67
N GLN A 342 11.87 -7.87 1.76
CA GLN A 342 10.96 -8.62 0.90
C GLN A 342 11.58 -9.90 0.36
N TYR A 343 10.75 -10.91 0.09
CA TYR A 343 11.11 -12.15 -0.60
C TYR A 343 10.35 -12.33 -1.91
N ASP A 344 9.48 -11.36 -2.27
CA ASP A 344 8.58 -11.38 -3.41
C ASP A 344 8.85 -10.23 -4.41
N PRO A 345 10.05 -10.10 -5.01
CA PRO A 345 10.37 -9.01 -5.94
C PRO A 345 9.58 -9.04 -7.24
N LEU A 346 8.92 -10.16 -7.57
CA LEU A 346 8.02 -10.31 -8.72
C LEU A 346 6.54 -10.19 -8.32
N GLY A 347 6.26 -9.88 -7.04
CA GLY A 347 4.92 -9.66 -6.53
C GLY A 347 4.00 -10.89 -6.64
N ALA A 348 2.69 -10.67 -6.62
CA ALA A 348 1.72 -11.75 -6.67
C ALA A 348 1.64 -12.37 -8.07
N THR A 349 2.16 -13.58 -8.25
CA THR A 349 2.06 -14.34 -9.50
C THR A 349 0.96 -15.39 -9.45
N ARG A 350 0.60 -15.85 -8.25
CA ARG A 350 -0.52 -16.73 -7.93
C ARG A 350 -1.08 -16.42 -6.54
N SER A 351 -2.06 -17.19 -6.10
CA SER A 351 -2.53 -17.18 -4.73
C SER A 351 -2.72 -18.61 -4.22
N VAL A 352 -2.58 -18.74 -2.92
CA VAL A 352 -2.97 -19.97 -2.18
C VAL A 352 -4.08 -19.60 -1.22
N GLY A 353 -4.87 -20.55 -0.76
CA GLY A 353 -5.97 -20.18 0.12
C GLY A 353 -6.57 -21.32 0.88
N PHE A 354 -7.42 -20.93 1.81
CA PHE A 354 -8.23 -21.82 2.63
C PHE A 354 -9.70 -21.50 2.45
N LYS A 355 -10.53 -22.48 2.62
CA LYS A 355 -11.96 -22.24 2.80
C LYS A 355 -12.19 -21.43 4.08
N GLY A 356 -12.63 -20.18 3.93
CA GLY A 356 -12.77 -19.22 5.03
C GLY A 356 -11.61 -18.23 5.11
N GLU A 357 -11.15 -17.94 6.30
CA GLU A 357 -10.04 -17.02 6.62
C GLU A 357 -8.68 -17.73 6.55
N GLY A 358 -7.60 -16.97 6.42
CA GLY A 358 -6.23 -17.49 6.43
C GLY A 358 -5.22 -16.51 7.01
N TYR A 359 -4.08 -17.08 7.42
CA TYR A 359 -2.94 -16.35 7.94
C TYR A 359 -1.69 -16.64 7.11
N MET A 360 -0.90 -15.63 6.85
CA MET A 360 0.41 -15.73 6.21
C MET A 360 1.43 -14.94 7.04
N ALA A 361 2.69 -15.34 6.98
CA ALA A 361 3.76 -14.65 7.68
C ALA A 361 5.07 -14.73 6.89
N ASN A 362 5.86 -13.66 6.95
CA ASN A 362 7.25 -13.66 6.52
C ASN A 362 8.14 -13.29 7.71
N ILE A 363 9.30 -13.95 7.82
CA ILE A 363 10.32 -13.69 8.84
C ILE A 363 11.50 -13.02 8.16
N PHE A 364 11.87 -11.84 8.68
CA PHE A 364 12.97 -11.01 8.19
C PHE A 364 14.03 -10.81 9.25
N THR A 365 15.21 -10.35 8.83
CA THR A 365 16.28 -9.91 9.73
C THR A 365 16.56 -8.43 9.52
N ALA A 366 16.51 -7.63 10.57
CA ALA A 366 16.84 -6.21 10.51
C ALA A 366 18.33 -6.02 10.20
N GLN A 367 18.66 -5.23 9.18
CA GLN A 367 20.03 -5.02 8.72
C GLN A 367 20.79 -4.01 9.58
N TYR A 368 20.03 -3.10 10.20
CA TYR A 368 20.52 -2.02 11.06
C TYR A 368 19.59 -1.85 12.25
N LYS A 369 19.85 -0.86 13.11
CA LYS A 369 18.83 -0.32 14.01
C LYS A 369 17.79 0.39 13.14
N GLU A 370 16.58 -0.15 13.09
CA GLU A 370 15.51 0.26 12.17
C GLU A 370 14.22 0.56 12.92
N LEU A 371 13.41 1.44 12.33
CA LEU A 371 12.02 1.67 12.71
C LEU A 371 11.11 1.11 11.63
N LEU A 372 10.41 0.01 11.92
CA LEU A 372 9.37 -0.54 11.06
C LEU A 372 8.11 0.30 11.24
N HIS A 373 7.60 0.91 10.15
CA HIS A 373 6.48 1.84 10.23
C HIS A 373 5.40 1.59 9.16
N GLU A 374 5.66 0.74 8.18
CA GLU A 374 4.70 0.37 7.14
C GLU A 374 4.86 -1.10 6.74
N VAL A 375 3.77 -1.67 6.23
CA VAL A 375 3.74 -3.02 5.64
C VAL A 375 3.13 -2.94 4.25
N GLY A 376 3.87 -3.40 3.24
CA GLY A 376 3.40 -3.55 1.88
C GLY A 376 2.72 -4.90 1.67
N LEU A 377 1.49 -4.90 1.14
CA LEU A 377 0.69 -6.11 0.93
C LEU A 377 0.07 -6.12 -0.46
N PHE A 378 0.14 -7.25 -1.15
CA PHE A 378 -0.77 -7.52 -2.25
C PHE A 378 -2.10 -8.06 -1.71
N ASN A 379 -3.18 -7.74 -2.38
CA ASN A 379 -4.52 -8.27 -2.19
C ASN A 379 -5.09 -8.69 -3.55
N VAL A 380 -5.65 -9.89 -3.65
CA VAL A 380 -6.12 -10.44 -4.93
C VAL A 380 -7.62 -10.73 -4.95
N ALA A 381 -8.36 -10.25 -3.94
CA ALA A 381 -9.81 -10.37 -3.87
C ALA A 381 -10.47 -9.05 -3.46
N ASN A 382 -11.74 -8.89 -3.84
CA ASN A 382 -12.56 -7.76 -3.39
C ASN A 382 -12.94 -7.92 -1.91
N GLN A 383 -13.17 -6.79 -1.21
CA GLN A 383 -13.71 -6.75 0.15
C GLN A 383 -12.97 -7.67 1.13
N THR A 384 -11.65 -7.53 1.19
CA THR A 384 -10.78 -8.32 2.06
C THR A 384 -10.51 -7.58 3.36
N ASP A 385 -10.96 -8.12 4.49
CA ASP A 385 -10.57 -7.63 5.81
C ASP A 385 -9.17 -8.16 6.15
N TYR A 386 -8.32 -7.32 6.77
CA TYR A 386 -6.98 -7.70 7.18
C TYR A 386 -6.66 -7.28 8.61
N GLU A 387 -5.75 -8.00 9.24
CA GLU A 387 -5.07 -7.62 10.49
C GLU A 387 -3.58 -7.88 10.32
N ILE A 388 -2.75 -6.92 10.74
CA ILE A 388 -1.29 -7.02 10.68
C ILE A 388 -0.75 -7.11 12.10
N TYR A 389 0.16 -8.04 12.31
CA TYR A 389 0.84 -8.25 13.58
C TYR A 389 2.36 -8.27 13.35
N VAL A 390 3.11 -7.87 14.36
CA VAL A 390 4.57 -7.97 14.40
C VAL A 390 4.98 -8.90 15.55
N VAL A 391 5.94 -9.75 15.29
CA VAL A 391 6.63 -10.58 16.29
C VAL A 391 8.10 -10.17 16.30
N LYS A 392 8.65 -9.91 17.46
CA LYS A 392 10.08 -9.55 17.66
C LYS A 392 10.86 -10.73 18.22
N ASN A 393 12.16 -10.78 17.94
CA ASN A 393 13.08 -11.80 18.43
C ASN A 393 12.54 -13.22 18.16
N VAL A 394 12.22 -13.50 16.90
CA VAL A 394 11.66 -14.80 16.49
C VAL A 394 12.74 -15.87 16.56
N GLU A 395 12.53 -16.87 17.41
CA GLU A 395 13.42 -18.03 17.58
C GLU A 395 12.73 -19.34 17.16
N LYS A 396 11.40 -19.38 17.26
CA LYS A 396 10.57 -20.55 16.90
C LYS A 396 9.20 -20.14 16.37
N THR A 397 8.58 -21.04 15.59
CA THR A 397 7.31 -20.78 14.90
C THR A 397 6.12 -20.59 15.83
N SER A 398 6.12 -21.18 17.03
CA SER A 398 5.04 -20.98 18.01
C SER A 398 4.90 -19.50 18.46
N GLN A 399 5.97 -18.71 18.37
CA GLN A 399 5.93 -17.27 18.67
C GLN A 399 5.08 -16.47 17.66
N LEU A 400 4.91 -16.96 16.42
CA LEU A 400 3.99 -16.36 15.44
C LEU A 400 2.53 -16.36 15.95
N THR A 401 2.23 -17.22 16.93
CA THR A 401 0.95 -17.25 17.64
C THR A 401 1.01 -16.52 18.98
N SER A 402 1.98 -16.88 19.83
CA SER A 402 2.01 -16.45 21.25
C SER A 402 2.44 -14.99 21.42
N ASP A 403 3.41 -14.52 20.62
CA ASP A 403 4.12 -13.25 20.85
C ASP A 403 3.71 -12.14 19.88
N ARG A 404 2.79 -12.43 18.94
CA ARG A 404 2.35 -11.46 17.95
C ARG A 404 1.58 -10.30 18.56
N VAL A 405 1.98 -9.08 18.23
CA VAL A 405 1.34 -7.83 18.61
C VAL A 405 0.65 -7.23 17.41
N LYS A 406 -0.66 -6.93 17.52
CA LYS A 406 -1.40 -6.27 16.43
C LYS A 406 -0.93 -4.82 16.30
N VAL A 407 -0.54 -4.42 15.09
CA VAL A 407 -0.05 -3.07 14.75
C VAL A 407 -0.94 -2.32 13.77
N ALA A 408 -1.80 -3.04 13.01
CA ALA A 408 -2.79 -2.42 12.14
C ALA A 408 -3.94 -3.37 11.83
N SER A 409 -5.07 -2.84 11.37
CA SER A 409 -6.19 -3.59 10.81
C SER A 409 -7.06 -2.70 9.93
N GLY A 410 -7.72 -3.28 8.93
CA GLY A 410 -8.59 -2.55 8.02
C GLY A 410 -9.25 -3.46 7.00
N SER A 411 -9.66 -2.87 5.87
CA SER A 411 -10.28 -3.60 4.76
C SER A 411 -9.79 -3.02 3.43
N PHE A 412 -9.48 -3.88 2.49
CA PHE A 412 -9.24 -3.53 1.09
C PHE A 412 -10.52 -3.73 0.29
N LEU A 413 -10.99 -2.68 -0.36
CA LEU A 413 -12.20 -2.77 -1.17
C LEU A 413 -11.93 -3.50 -2.50
N TYR A 414 -10.77 -3.26 -3.09
CA TYR A 414 -10.36 -3.81 -4.38
C TYR A 414 -9.07 -4.62 -4.28
N PRO A 415 -8.80 -5.50 -5.26
CA PRO A 415 -7.48 -6.09 -5.45
C PRO A 415 -6.44 -5.02 -5.75
N GLY A 416 -5.16 -5.34 -5.52
CA GLY A 416 -4.05 -4.45 -5.82
C GLY A 416 -2.90 -4.58 -4.84
N TYR A 417 -2.05 -3.57 -4.80
CA TYR A 417 -0.98 -3.41 -3.82
C TYR A 417 -1.29 -2.25 -2.89
N TYR A 418 -1.03 -2.41 -1.60
CA TYR A 418 -1.28 -1.40 -0.58
C TYR A 418 -0.10 -1.31 0.38
N THR A 419 0.36 -0.10 0.64
CA THR A 419 1.24 0.19 1.76
C THR A 419 0.39 0.63 2.95
N VAL A 420 0.43 -0.13 4.02
CA VAL A 420 -0.38 0.08 5.23
C VAL A 420 0.51 0.67 6.31
N ASP A 421 0.09 1.80 6.87
CA ASP A 421 0.71 2.38 8.06
C ASP A 421 0.45 1.49 9.26
N ILE A 422 1.48 1.28 10.07
CA ILE A 422 1.37 0.51 11.30
C ILE A 422 1.84 1.34 12.50
N ASP A 423 1.47 0.93 13.71
CA ASP A 423 2.12 1.45 14.92
C ASP A 423 3.62 1.15 14.84
N PRO A 424 4.50 2.18 14.95
CA PRO A 424 5.93 1.99 14.71
C PRO A 424 6.60 1.02 15.67
N VAL A 425 7.45 0.14 15.17
CA VAL A 425 8.16 -0.88 15.95
C VAL A 425 9.67 -0.72 15.80
N HIS A 426 10.38 -0.49 16.89
CA HIS A 426 11.84 -0.44 16.91
C HIS A 426 12.45 -1.83 16.82
N LEU A 427 13.36 -2.00 15.87
CA LEU A 427 14.13 -3.21 15.61
C LEU A 427 15.62 -2.96 15.88
N LYS A 428 16.31 -3.96 16.41
CA LYS A 428 17.75 -3.92 16.62
C LYS A 428 18.44 -4.54 15.40
N GLU A 429 19.67 -4.11 15.15
CA GLU A 429 20.52 -4.78 14.14
C GLU A 429 20.65 -6.28 14.42
N GLY A 430 20.43 -7.11 13.39
CA GLY A 430 20.45 -8.57 13.48
C GLY A 430 19.22 -9.20 14.15
N GLU A 431 18.23 -8.42 14.58
CA GLU A 431 16.99 -8.93 15.18
C GLU A 431 16.14 -9.63 14.13
N GLN A 432 15.78 -10.91 14.36
CA GLN A 432 14.77 -11.57 13.57
C GLN A 432 13.37 -11.11 14.00
N PHE A 433 12.57 -10.70 13.02
CA PHE A 433 11.20 -10.27 13.25
C PHE A 433 10.25 -10.83 12.19
N ALA A 434 9.01 -11.04 12.54
CA ALA A 434 7.99 -11.51 11.60
C ALA A 434 6.88 -10.48 11.42
N ILE A 435 6.40 -10.40 10.17
CA ILE A 435 5.12 -9.79 9.84
C ILE A 435 4.12 -10.92 9.67
N VAL A 436 3.09 -10.94 10.51
CA VAL A 436 1.98 -11.90 10.42
C VAL A 436 0.74 -11.17 9.93
N VAL A 437 0.13 -11.67 8.86
CA VAL A 437 -1.05 -11.06 8.25
C VAL A 437 -2.21 -12.04 8.27
N TYR A 438 -3.31 -11.61 8.87
CA TYR A 438 -4.61 -12.24 8.74
C TYR A 438 -5.36 -11.64 7.57
N MET A 439 -5.98 -12.46 6.73
CA MET A 439 -6.86 -12.03 5.66
C MET A 439 -8.19 -12.79 5.71
N ASN A 440 -9.27 -12.10 5.33
CA ASN A 440 -10.61 -12.68 5.20
C ASN A 440 -11.38 -11.98 4.07
N SER A 441 -11.57 -12.66 2.95
CA SER A 441 -12.36 -12.20 1.81
C SER A 441 -13.68 -12.98 1.63
N THR A 442 -14.19 -13.62 2.67
CA THR A 442 -15.43 -14.44 2.62
C THR A 442 -16.69 -13.63 2.30
N LYS A 443 -16.63 -12.29 2.36
CA LYS A 443 -17.71 -11.40 1.88
C LYS A 443 -17.88 -11.46 0.35
N SER A 444 -16.81 -11.73 -0.39
CA SER A 444 -16.78 -11.79 -1.86
C SER A 444 -16.55 -13.18 -2.39
N LYS A 445 -15.89 -14.06 -1.63
CA LYS A 445 -15.54 -15.43 -2.03
C LYS A 445 -15.74 -16.44 -0.89
N ASN A 446 -15.94 -17.71 -1.26
CA ASN A 446 -16.02 -18.81 -0.26
C ASN A 446 -14.66 -19.15 0.36
N ASN A 447 -13.56 -18.74 -0.25
CA ASN A 447 -12.19 -18.90 0.23
C ASN A 447 -11.48 -17.54 0.25
N THR A 448 -10.42 -17.44 1.05
CA THR A 448 -9.56 -16.25 1.10
C THR A 448 -8.25 -16.57 0.36
N PRO A 449 -8.02 -15.97 -0.81
CA PRO A 449 -6.77 -16.13 -1.52
C PRO A 449 -5.67 -15.29 -0.85
N LEU A 450 -4.56 -15.93 -0.48
CA LEU A 450 -3.35 -15.33 0.05
C LEU A 450 -2.35 -15.19 -1.11
N PRO A 451 -1.89 -13.97 -1.45
CA PRO A 451 -1.03 -13.76 -2.61
C PRO A 451 0.37 -14.31 -2.40
N VAL A 452 0.88 -15.02 -3.40
CA VAL A 452 2.21 -15.61 -3.40
C VAL A 452 2.97 -15.27 -4.69
N GLU A 453 4.28 -15.05 -4.55
CA GLU A 453 5.22 -15.18 -5.65
C GLU A 453 5.56 -16.65 -5.83
N THR A 454 5.44 -17.15 -7.05
CA THR A 454 5.79 -18.55 -7.39
C THR A 454 6.54 -18.65 -8.70
N GLN A 455 7.25 -19.75 -8.89
CA GLN A 455 7.86 -20.07 -10.19
C GLN A 455 6.79 -20.44 -11.21
N ILE A 456 6.69 -19.67 -12.30
CA ILE A 456 5.88 -19.98 -13.48
C ILE A 456 6.82 -19.92 -14.70
N LYS A 457 7.00 -21.08 -15.34
CA LYS A 457 7.88 -21.20 -16.50
C LYS A 457 7.47 -20.24 -17.62
N GLY A 458 8.42 -19.44 -18.09
CA GLY A 458 8.20 -18.45 -19.15
C GLY A 458 7.56 -17.15 -18.68
N TYR A 459 7.38 -16.96 -17.35
CA TYR A 459 6.90 -15.71 -16.77
C TYR A 459 7.71 -15.27 -15.55
N SER A 460 7.72 -16.06 -14.48
CA SER A 460 8.39 -15.77 -13.20
C SER A 460 9.31 -16.90 -12.78
N SER A 461 10.08 -17.49 -13.73
CA SER A 461 10.95 -18.62 -13.45
C SER A 461 12.12 -18.29 -12.49
N ARG A 462 12.34 -16.98 -12.24
CA ARG A 462 13.36 -16.48 -11.31
C ARG A 462 12.87 -16.37 -9.85
N ALA A 463 11.59 -16.66 -9.58
CA ALA A 463 11.10 -16.72 -8.20
C ALA A 463 11.86 -17.80 -7.43
N VAL A 464 12.33 -17.45 -6.23
CA VAL A 464 13.11 -18.35 -5.37
C VAL A 464 12.65 -18.19 -3.92
N ALA A 465 12.64 -19.28 -3.18
CA ALA A 465 12.36 -19.27 -1.75
C ALA A 465 13.28 -20.24 -1.02
N ALA A 466 13.54 -19.93 0.25
CA ALA A 466 14.23 -20.82 1.17
C ALA A 466 13.32 -21.20 2.34
N PRO A 467 13.49 -22.40 2.91
CA PRO A 467 12.86 -22.74 4.16
C PRO A 467 13.11 -21.69 5.25
N GLY A 468 12.08 -21.38 6.04
CA GLY A 468 12.18 -20.39 7.10
C GLY A 468 11.76 -18.97 6.72
N GLN A 469 11.52 -18.69 5.44
CA GLN A 469 11.14 -17.35 4.98
C GLN A 469 9.64 -17.07 5.12
N SER A 470 8.79 -17.99 4.69
CA SER A 470 7.34 -17.80 4.62
C SER A 470 6.59 -18.93 5.29
N TYR A 471 5.60 -18.57 6.10
CA TYR A 471 4.77 -19.50 6.86
C TYR A 471 3.29 -19.24 6.66
N PHE A 472 2.48 -20.26 6.72
CA PHE A 472 1.02 -20.13 6.67
C PHE A 472 0.34 -20.87 7.82
N SER A 473 -0.87 -20.42 8.14
CA SER A 473 -1.77 -21.09 9.07
C SER A 473 -3.22 -20.80 8.72
N LYS A 474 -4.08 -21.77 8.84
CA LYS A 474 -5.52 -21.57 8.64
C LYS A 474 -6.19 -20.80 9.77
N ILE A 475 -5.71 -21.00 11.00
CA ILE A 475 -6.37 -20.49 12.22
C ILE A 475 -5.47 -19.53 13.01
N GLY A 476 -4.26 -19.25 12.51
CA GLY A 476 -3.26 -18.42 13.20
C GLY A 476 -2.51 -19.15 14.29
N ASP A 477 -2.50 -20.50 14.23
CA ASP A 477 -1.77 -21.42 15.09
C ASP A 477 -1.38 -22.66 14.28
N GLY A 478 -0.37 -23.44 14.70
CA GLY A 478 0.11 -24.60 13.93
C GLY A 478 0.68 -24.16 12.58
N TRP A 479 1.78 -23.41 12.60
CA TRP A 479 2.39 -22.81 11.41
C TRP A 479 3.18 -23.84 10.59
N SER A 480 2.99 -23.83 9.28
CA SER A 480 3.72 -24.64 8.32
C SER A 480 4.56 -23.78 7.40
N ASP A 481 5.79 -24.20 7.10
CA ASP A 481 6.64 -23.55 6.11
C ASP A 481 6.05 -23.74 4.70
N LEU A 482 5.92 -22.63 3.96
CA LEU A 482 5.30 -22.63 2.63
C LEU A 482 6.08 -23.48 1.62
N THR A 483 7.43 -23.53 1.75
CA THR A 483 8.29 -24.27 0.82
C THR A 483 8.06 -25.79 0.86
N ARG A 484 7.45 -26.34 1.91
CA ARG A 484 7.07 -27.76 1.99
C ARG A 484 5.97 -28.13 0.99
N ASN A 485 5.01 -27.21 0.79
CA ASN A 485 3.87 -27.40 -0.11
C ASN A 485 4.15 -26.83 -1.50
N LEU A 486 4.87 -25.71 -1.57
CA LEU A 486 5.17 -24.95 -2.79
C LEU A 486 6.65 -24.56 -2.80
N PRO A 487 7.54 -25.39 -3.36
CA PRO A 487 8.93 -25.00 -3.56
C PRO A 487 9.05 -23.71 -4.36
N ASN A 488 9.99 -22.84 -3.99
CA ASN A 488 10.22 -21.52 -4.61
C ASN A 488 9.01 -20.56 -4.53
N ALA A 489 8.23 -20.61 -3.45
CA ALA A 489 7.13 -19.69 -3.22
C ALA A 489 7.32 -18.90 -1.93
N ASN A 490 7.04 -17.59 -1.98
CA ASN A 490 6.98 -16.69 -0.83
C ASN A 490 5.66 -15.92 -0.79
N PHE A 491 5.19 -15.58 0.41
CA PHE A 491 4.05 -14.67 0.53
C PHE A 491 4.46 -13.24 0.18
N CYS A 492 3.53 -12.52 -0.46
CA CYS A 492 3.74 -11.14 -0.91
C CYS A 492 3.55 -10.16 0.25
N ILE A 493 4.50 -10.16 1.18
CA ILE A 493 4.58 -9.30 2.35
C ILE A 493 5.90 -8.55 2.31
N LYS A 494 5.85 -7.21 2.45
CA LYS A 494 7.02 -6.35 2.53
C LYS A 494 7.02 -5.63 3.87
N ALA A 495 8.13 -5.67 4.60
CA ALA A 495 8.33 -4.82 5.76
C ALA A 495 9.10 -3.57 5.34
N ILE A 496 8.52 -2.40 5.57
CA ILE A 496 9.09 -1.12 5.17
C ILE A 496 9.58 -0.41 6.44
N THR A 497 10.89 -0.27 6.51
CA THR A 497 11.59 0.31 7.66
C THR A 497 12.36 1.56 7.26
N THR A 498 12.73 2.36 8.24
CA THR A 498 13.69 3.46 8.07
C THR A 498 14.81 3.34 9.09
N THR A 499 16.03 3.74 8.71
CA THR A 499 17.14 3.87 9.65
C THR A 499 16.96 5.14 10.49
N GLY A 500 16.97 5.00 11.83
CA GLY A 500 16.74 6.09 12.78
C GLY A 500 15.50 5.87 13.65
N ASP A 501 15.14 6.86 14.43
CA ASP A 501 14.09 6.75 15.46
C ASP A 501 12.79 7.51 15.09
N GLU A 502 12.72 8.16 13.92
CA GLU A 502 11.59 8.99 13.51
C GLU A 502 10.94 8.43 12.23
N VAL A 503 9.60 8.41 12.22
CA VAL A 503 8.82 8.08 11.02
C VAL A 503 9.04 9.17 9.97
N PRO A 504 9.34 8.80 8.70
CA PRO A 504 9.52 9.77 7.62
C PRO A 504 8.25 10.59 7.34
N GLU A 505 8.44 11.83 6.92
CA GLU A 505 7.34 12.69 6.49
C GLU A 505 6.76 12.18 5.16
N LYS A 506 5.43 12.00 5.11
CA LYS A 506 4.72 11.36 3.98
C LYS A 506 4.14 12.33 2.95
N ASP A 507 4.03 13.61 3.32
CA ASP A 507 3.42 14.60 2.43
C ASP A 507 4.34 14.98 1.28
N LEU A 508 3.82 14.88 0.05
CA LEU A 508 4.45 15.37 -1.17
C LEU A 508 4.35 16.91 -1.29
N ASP A 509 3.96 17.62 -0.22
CA ASP A 509 3.87 19.09 -0.26
C ASP A 509 5.28 19.67 -0.48
N ASN A 510 5.46 20.37 -1.60
CA ASN A 510 6.72 20.94 -2.07
C ASN A 510 7.77 19.96 -2.64
N VAL A 511 7.38 19.06 -3.51
CA VAL A 511 8.33 18.51 -4.48
C VAL A 511 8.56 19.63 -5.50
N ASP A 512 9.67 20.36 -5.34
CA ASP A 512 10.10 21.36 -6.31
C ASP A 512 10.24 20.74 -7.70
N ASP A 513 9.89 21.52 -8.73
CA ASP A 513 9.82 21.17 -10.16
C ASP A 513 11.21 20.85 -10.78
N HIS A 514 12.14 20.26 -9.99
CA HIS A 514 13.52 19.99 -10.39
C HIS A 514 13.72 18.54 -10.78
N ASN A 515 13.19 18.19 -11.94
CA ASN A 515 13.36 16.88 -12.54
C ASN A 515 14.54 16.82 -13.54
N THR A 516 15.57 17.64 -13.35
CA THR A 516 16.78 17.61 -14.16
C THR A 516 17.99 17.54 -13.24
N ASP A 517 18.48 16.31 -13.01
CA ASP A 517 19.73 16.06 -12.29
C ASP A 517 20.98 16.30 -13.14
N ILE A 518 20.79 16.68 -14.41
CA ILE A 518 21.86 16.96 -15.37
C ILE A 518 21.77 18.43 -15.80
N THR A 519 22.88 19.16 -15.67
CA THR A 519 23.00 20.53 -16.16
C THR A 519 23.10 20.58 -17.69
N ILE A 520 22.86 21.74 -18.31
CA ILE A 520 22.89 21.96 -19.78
C ILE A 520 24.24 21.56 -20.40
N ASP A 521 25.32 21.52 -19.61
CA ASP A 521 26.66 21.07 -20.01
C ASP A 521 26.92 19.57 -19.80
N GLY A 522 25.89 18.77 -19.42
CA GLY A 522 25.96 17.32 -19.26
C GLY A 522 26.57 16.84 -17.95
N LYS A 523 26.72 17.71 -16.95
CA LYS A 523 27.24 17.38 -15.63
C LYS A 523 26.12 16.92 -14.69
N VAL A 524 26.42 15.97 -13.82
CA VAL A 524 25.49 15.47 -12.79
C VAL A 524 25.30 16.57 -11.75
N LYS A 525 24.04 16.97 -11.52
CA LYS A 525 23.66 18.04 -10.58
C LYS A 525 23.66 17.50 -9.14
N ILE A 526 24.18 18.31 -8.20
CA ILE A 526 24.09 18.03 -6.78
C ILE A 526 22.60 18.12 -6.36
N ARG A 527 22.10 17.07 -5.70
CA ARG A 527 20.75 17.03 -5.12
C ARG A 527 20.74 17.37 -3.65
N ASN A 528 21.78 16.98 -2.93
CA ASN A 528 21.86 17.25 -1.49
C ASN A 528 23.32 17.27 -1.02
N ILE A 529 23.55 18.01 0.08
CA ILE A 529 24.81 18.01 0.80
C ILE A 529 24.49 17.76 2.28
N THR A 530 25.11 16.78 2.90
CA THR A 530 24.86 16.42 4.32
C THR A 530 26.15 16.37 5.12
N PHE A 531 26.11 16.79 6.37
CA PHE A 531 27.22 16.60 7.30
C PHE A 531 27.10 15.25 8.03
N ASP A 532 28.22 14.53 8.16
CA ASP A 532 28.23 13.17 8.74
C ASP A 532 27.77 13.10 10.21
N ILE A 533 27.93 14.20 10.98
CA ILE A 533 27.56 14.28 12.39
C ILE A 533 26.24 15.05 12.63
N GLY A 534 25.35 15.11 11.62
CA GLY A 534 24.04 15.75 11.73
C GLY A 534 24.07 17.27 11.47
N SER A 535 23.27 18.04 12.22
CA SER A 535 23.06 19.47 11.98
C SER A 535 23.69 20.41 13.02
N GLN A 536 24.30 19.85 14.08
CA GLN A 536 24.93 20.66 15.14
C GLN A 536 26.04 19.93 15.87
N GLY A 537 27.08 20.68 16.29
CA GLY A 537 28.20 20.14 17.02
C GLY A 537 28.95 21.20 17.84
N PHE A 538 30.01 20.79 18.59
CA PHE A 538 30.88 21.72 19.28
C PHE A 538 32.35 21.42 19.00
N ILE A 539 33.20 22.43 19.17
CA ILE A 539 34.65 22.33 19.00
C ILE A 539 35.34 23.19 20.05
N HIS A 540 36.55 22.79 20.52
CA HIS A 540 37.35 23.59 21.42
C HIS A 540 38.08 24.72 20.65
N ILE A 541 38.18 25.88 21.28
CA ILE A 541 38.75 27.08 20.65
C ILE A 541 40.22 26.94 20.26
N ASP A 542 40.96 26.12 21.03
CA ASP A 542 42.36 25.83 20.81
C ASP A 542 42.64 24.76 19.73
N LYS A 543 41.59 24.21 19.10
CA LYS A 543 41.66 23.12 18.16
C LYS A 543 41.08 23.54 16.79
N LYS A 544 41.76 23.20 15.70
CA LYS A 544 41.13 23.18 14.37
C LYS A 544 40.43 21.83 14.20
N GLY A 545 39.33 21.81 13.46
CA GLY A 545 38.54 20.63 13.23
C GLY A 545 38.22 20.36 11.77
N ILE A 546 37.57 19.21 11.54
CA ILE A 546 37.02 18.86 10.23
C ILE A 546 35.57 18.45 10.39
N LEU A 547 34.71 19.10 9.62
CA LEU A 547 33.32 18.70 9.41
C LEU A 547 33.23 17.91 8.09
N ARG A 548 33.17 16.58 8.22
CA ARG A 548 33.01 15.72 7.05
C ARG A 548 31.60 15.89 6.48
N TYR A 549 31.51 15.87 5.16
CA TYR A 549 30.26 16.00 4.44
C TYR A 549 30.20 15.03 3.27
N LYS A 550 28.99 14.75 2.82
CA LYS A 550 28.69 13.93 1.63
C LYS A 550 27.89 14.78 0.65
N VAL A 551 28.22 14.62 -0.61
CA VAL A 551 27.47 15.18 -1.73
C VAL A 551 26.66 14.06 -2.36
N ASP A 552 25.42 14.31 -2.70
CA ASP A 552 24.53 13.36 -3.35
C ASP A 552 24.05 13.93 -4.70
N PRO A 553 24.24 13.21 -5.79
CA PRO A 553 25.01 11.96 -5.91
C PRO A 553 26.53 12.18 -5.76
N ALA A 554 27.26 11.13 -5.37
CA ALA A 554 28.67 11.23 -5.02
C ALA A 554 29.60 11.57 -6.20
N ASP A 555 29.12 11.39 -7.41
CA ASP A 555 29.76 11.67 -8.69
C ASP A 555 29.37 13.05 -9.27
N ALA A 556 28.61 13.83 -8.53
CA ALA A 556 28.23 15.17 -8.98
C ALA A 556 29.43 16.10 -9.06
N GLU A 557 29.64 16.71 -10.21
CA GLU A 557 30.67 17.70 -10.46
C GLU A 557 30.10 19.13 -10.34
N ALA A 558 30.24 19.73 -9.17
CA ALA A 558 29.91 21.14 -8.99
C ALA A 558 30.91 21.84 -8.09
N GLU A 559 31.14 23.12 -8.35
CA GLU A 559 31.93 23.97 -7.48
C GLU A 559 31.15 24.29 -6.19
N LEU A 560 31.74 23.92 -5.03
CA LEU A 560 31.18 24.18 -3.72
C LEU A 560 31.80 25.44 -3.09
N GLU A 561 30.99 26.26 -2.48
CA GLU A 561 31.40 27.39 -1.65
C GLU A 561 31.19 27.06 -0.17
N PHE A 562 32.22 27.34 0.63
CA PHE A 562 32.24 27.13 2.07
C PHE A 562 32.20 28.46 2.80
N GLY A 563 31.40 28.60 3.83
CA GLY A 563 31.29 29.85 4.53
C GLY A 563 30.74 29.72 5.94
N THR A 564 30.63 30.85 6.62
CA THR A 564 30.11 30.97 7.97
C THR A 564 29.30 32.27 8.09
N ASP A 565 28.25 32.22 8.94
CA ASP A 565 27.42 33.40 9.22
C ASP A 565 28.16 34.43 10.09
N ASP A 566 29.12 34.01 10.95
CA ASP A 566 29.95 34.90 11.74
C ASP A 566 31.43 34.45 11.80
N LYS A 567 32.27 35.08 10.97
CA LYS A 567 33.71 34.81 10.91
C LYS A 567 34.45 35.17 12.20
N LYS A 568 33.83 35.95 13.08
CA LYS A 568 34.42 36.25 14.40
C LYS A 568 34.27 35.13 15.40
N VAL A 569 33.40 34.15 15.13
CA VAL A 569 33.21 32.95 15.99
C VAL A 569 33.96 31.77 15.39
N ALA A 570 33.80 31.50 14.08
CA ALA A 570 34.53 30.42 13.41
C ALA A 570 34.66 30.72 11.92
N VAL A 571 35.69 30.17 11.27
CA VAL A 571 35.91 30.21 9.82
C VAL A 571 35.85 28.81 9.28
N PHE A 572 35.08 28.62 8.20
CA PHE A 572 34.88 27.35 7.56
C PHE A 572 35.36 27.40 6.11
N LYS A 573 36.29 26.52 5.76
CA LYS A 573 36.97 26.50 4.49
C LYS A 573 36.77 25.21 3.72
N GLU A 574 37.20 25.21 2.47
CA GLU A 574 37.19 24.07 1.57
C GLU A 574 37.75 22.80 2.21
N GLY A 575 37.18 21.63 1.82
CA GLY A 575 37.51 20.35 2.44
C GLY A 575 36.89 20.15 3.83
N GLY A 576 36.00 21.03 4.28
CA GLY A 576 35.34 20.91 5.58
C GLY A 576 36.18 21.37 6.76
N LEU A 577 37.25 22.13 6.53
CA LEU A 577 38.15 22.61 7.60
C LEU A 577 37.51 23.73 8.41
N LEU A 578 37.46 23.56 9.71
CA LEU A 578 36.86 24.49 10.66
C LEU A 578 37.92 25.07 11.61
N TYR A 579 37.94 26.38 11.65
CA TYR A 579 38.88 27.14 12.50
C TYR A 579 38.09 28.01 13.49
N PRO A 580 38.06 27.66 14.77
CA PRO A 580 37.52 28.53 15.83
C PRO A 580 38.28 29.82 15.98
N VAL A 581 37.57 30.94 16.19
CA VAL A 581 38.16 32.28 16.37
C VAL A 581 37.83 32.83 17.74
N LYS A 582 36.59 32.63 18.20
CA LYS A 582 36.11 33.10 19.50
C LYS A 582 35.02 32.15 20.01
N THR A 583 34.95 31.98 21.33
CA THR A 583 33.84 31.25 21.94
C THR A 583 32.50 31.84 21.59
N GLY A 584 31.52 31.01 21.19
CA GLY A 584 30.22 31.45 20.74
C GLY A 584 29.53 30.43 19.86
N ASN A 585 28.41 30.82 19.28
CA ASN A 585 27.65 30.02 18.32
C ASN A 585 27.63 30.68 16.95
N THR A 586 27.84 29.93 15.89
CA THR A 586 27.62 30.36 14.51
C THR A 586 27.13 29.21 13.65
N ASN A 587 26.57 29.50 12.47
CA ASN A 587 26.33 28.44 11.49
C ASN A 587 27.46 28.53 10.44
N VAL A 588 27.94 27.35 10.07
CA VAL A 588 28.74 27.18 8.87
C VAL A 588 27.87 26.55 7.78
N TYR A 589 28.22 26.78 6.53
CA TYR A 589 27.45 26.30 5.39
C TYR A 589 28.33 25.84 4.23
N ILE A 590 27.79 24.87 3.48
CA ILE A 590 28.28 24.51 2.15
C ILE A 590 27.14 24.82 1.18
N LYS A 591 27.43 25.48 0.09
CA LYS A 591 26.47 25.76 -0.99
C LYS A 591 27.08 25.52 -2.35
N THR A 592 26.24 25.22 -3.33
CA THR A 592 26.64 25.18 -4.74
C THR A 592 26.93 26.60 -5.25
N LYS A 593 27.85 26.73 -6.18
CA LYS A 593 28.09 28.03 -6.87
C LYS A 593 26.81 28.40 -7.62
N GLY A 594 26.19 29.50 -7.20
CA GLY A 594 24.85 29.88 -7.65
C GLY A 594 23.78 29.79 -6.55
N GLY A 595 24.07 29.08 -5.44
CA GLY A 595 23.26 29.10 -4.23
C GLY A 595 21.99 28.23 -4.28
N GLU A 596 21.86 27.34 -5.26
CA GLU A 596 20.67 26.50 -5.43
C GLU A 596 20.50 25.48 -4.28
N ILE A 597 21.62 24.95 -3.77
CA ILE A 597 21.62 24.07 -2.61
C ILE A 597 22.49 24.66 -1.52
N VAL A 598 21.96 24.79 -0.33
CA VAL A 598 22.65 25.30 0.85
C VAL A 598 22.38 24.36 2.03
N THR A 599 23.45 23.76 2.57
CA THR A 599 23.35 23.01 3.83
C THR A 599 24.03 23.78 4.95
N ARG A 600 23.46 23.79 6.15
CA ARG A 600 23.93 24.52 7.32
C ARG A 600 24.20 23.59 8.47
N PHE A 601 25.23 23.92 9.26
CA PHE A 601 25.59 23.18 10.47
C PHE A 601 25.87 24.19 11.59
N ASN A 602 25.22 24.02 12.75
CA ASN A 602 25.41 24.89 13.90
C ASN A 602 26.64 24.49 14.71
N VAL A 603 27.64 25.37 14.74
CA VAL A 603 28.89 25.17 15.51
C VAL A 603 28.86 25.97 16.80
N GLN A 604 29.10 25.29 17.91
CA GLN A 604 29.38 25.92 19.20
C GLN A 604 30.87 25.84 19.50
N VAL A 605 31.56 26.98 19.58
CA VAL A 605 32.95 27.06 19.96
C VAL A 605 33.02 27.26 21.51
N VAL A 606 33.73 26.38 22.19
CA VAL A 606 33.82 26.38 23.66
C VAL A 606 35.28 26.35 24.12
N ASN A 607 35.52 26.70 25.41
CA ASN A 607 36.85 26.56 25.98
C ASN A 607 37.31 25.10 26.15
N PRO A 608 38.61 24.82 26.15
CA PRO A 608 39.15 23.48 26.34
C PRO A 608 38.58 22.79 27.61
N GLY A 609 38.24 21.49 27.45
CA GLY A 609 37.67 20.65 28.50
C GLY A 609 36.16 20.78 28.74
N ILE A 610 35.46 21.66 28.02
CA ILE A 610 34.00 21.77 28.11
C ILE A 610 33.34 20.80 27.14
N ARG A 611 32.42 19.95 27.67
CA ARG A 611 31.48 19.14 26.84
C ARG A 611 30.12 19.82 26.80
N VAL A 612 29.49 19.85 25.61
CA VAL A 612 28.17 20.43 25.44
C VAL A 612 27.11 19.34 25.39
N PRO A 613 26.19 19.25 26.36
CA PRO A 613 25.10 18.27 26.33
C PRO A 613 24.25 18.38 25.06
N GLY A 614 23.92 17.24 24.44
CA GLY A 614 23.09 17.19 23.24
C GLY A 614 23.80 17.58 21.93
N ARG A 615 25.13 17.83 21.96
CA ARG A 615 25.91 18.09 20.73
C ARG A 615 27.07 17.11 20.61
N GLN A 616 27.36 16.68 19.38
CA GLN A 616 28.53 15.85 19.09
C GLN A 616 29.79 16.72 19.00
N GLN A 617 30.93 16.19 19.45
CA GLN A 617 32.19 16.84 19.27
C GLN A 617 32.65 16.73 17.83
N ILE A 618 32.98 17.85 17.21
CA ILE A 618 33.57 17.89 15.88
C ILE A 618 34.98 17.27 15.95
N GLU A 619 35.36 16.48 14.95
CA GLU A 619 36.67 15.83 14.90
C GLU A 619 37.78 16.89 14.90
N GLU A 620 38.62 16.86 15.94
CA GLU A 620 39.71 17.81 16.13
C GLU A 620 41.02 17.30 15.50
N LEU A 621 41.62 18.10 14.61
CA LEU A 621 42.83 17.74 13.85
C LEU A 621 44.14 18.21 14.51
N GLY A 622 44.12 18.91 15.62
CA GLY A 622 45.30 19.46 16.28
C GLY A 622 45.12 20.90 16.72
N THR A 623 46.23 21.57 17.03
CA THR A 623 46.23 22.97 17.48
C THR A 623 45.66 23.93 16.42
N ASN A 624 44.87 24.91 16.85
CA ASN A 624 44.32 25.93 15.98
C ASN A 624 45.41 26.92 15.57
N ASP A 625 45.82 26.90 14.31
CA ASP A 625 46.90 27.69 13.72
C ASP A 625 46.35 28.80 12.80
N TYR A 626 45.07 29.15 12.94
CA TYR A 626 44.42 30.19 12.16
C TYR A 626 44.82 31.59 12.62
N GLU A 627 45.48 32.36 11.75
CA GLU A 627 45.69 33.80 11.90
C GLU A 627 44.62 34.53 11.07
N PRO A 628 43.75 35.37 11.68
CA PRO A 628 42.77 36.16 10.92
C PRO A 628 43.50 37.17 10.02
N GLU A 629 43.13 37.25 8.75
CA GLU A 629 43.62 38.27 7.85
C GLU A 629 43.30 39.64 8.45
N PRO A 630 44.23 40.60 8.42
CA PRO A 630 43.99 41.98 8.85
C PRO A 630 42.91 42.59 7.97
N GLU A 631 41.88 43.16 8.57
CA GLU A 631 40.82 43.86 7.83
C GLU A 631 41.45 44.87 6.86
N PRO A 632 41.07 44.86 5.55
CA PRO A 632 41.56 45.85 4.59
C PRO A 632 41.17 47.25 5.08
N LYS A 633 42.17 48.13 5.26
CA LYS A 633 41.91 49.55 5.53
C LYS A 633 41.07 50.10 4.37
N PRO A 634 39.98 50.82 4.64
CA PRO A 634 39.20 51.47 3.58
C PRO A 634 40.10 52.46 2.83
N GLU A 635 40.11 52.33 1.51
CA GLU A 635 40.77 53.34 0.67
C GLU A 635 40.15 54.68 0.95
N PRO A 636 40.96 55.77 1.07
CA PRO A 636 40.42 57.08 1.33
C PRO A 636 39.65 57.62 0.10
N ASP A 637 38.42 58.01 0.30
CA ASP A 637 37.59 58.70 -0.67
C ASP A 637 38.26 60.00 -1.07
N PRO A 638 38.61 60.31 -2.34
CA PRO A 638 39.36 61.51 -2.77
C PRO A 638 38.57 62.80 -2.63
N ASN A 639 37.33 62.78 -2.13
CA ASN A 639 36.46 63.96 -2.01
C ASN A 639 36.13 64.37 -0.58
N VAL A 640 36.81 63.87 0.43
CA VAL A 640 36.54 64.24 1.84
C VAL A 640 37.66 65.18 2.35
N VAL A 641 37.32 66.41 2.54
CA VAL A 641 38.13 67.41 3.22
C VAL A 641 38.11 67.05 4.72
N PRO A 642 39.28 67.14 5.43
CA PRO A 642 39.31 66.81 6.85
C PRO A 642 38.64 67.93 7.66
N ASP A 643 37.53 67.57 8.33
CA ASP A 643 36.89 68.45 9.30
C ASP A 643 37.19 67.89 10.70
N ASP A 644 38.19 68.56 11.33
CA ASP A 644 38.53 68.32 12.73
C ASP A 644 37.43 68.86 13.62
N LYS A 645 36.47 68.04 13.93
CA LYS A 645 35.52 68.12 15.07
C LYS A 645 34.15 67.62 14.70
N LYS A 646 34.03 66.33 14.68
CA LYS A 646 32.72 65.68 14.99
C LYS A 646 32.91 64.62 16.02
N PRO A 647 32.02 64.51 17.03
CA PRO A 647 32.03 63.43 17.99
C PRO A 647 31.71 62.06 17.31
N ASP A 648 32.28 60.96 17.83
CA ASP A 648 32.04 59.61 17.36
C ASP A 648 30.57 59.38 17.10
N PRO A 649 30.19 58.75 15.98
CA PRO A 649 28.81 58.34 15.74
C PRO A 649 28.42 57.36 16.82
N ILE A 650 27.45 57.74 17.64
CA ILE A 650 26.72 56.86 18.57
C ILE A 650 26.21 55.70 17.75
N LYS A 651 26.69 54.48 17.98
CA LYS A 651 26.04 53.26 17.52
C LYS A 651 24.57 53.36 17.91
N PRO A 652 23.60 53.20 16.98
CA PRO A 652 22.20 53.23 17.36
C PRO A 652 21.98 52.14 18.39
N GLU A 653 21.67 52.56 19.62
CA GLU A 653 21.19 51.65 20.67
C GLU A 653 19.99 50.94 20.09
N ARG A 654 20.06 49.61 19.96
CA ARG A 654 18.94 48.81 19.45
C ARG A 654 17.78 49.01 20.40
N ASP A 655 16.65 49.52 19.87
CA ASP A 655 15.42 49.68 20.63
C ASP A 655 14.93 48.31 21.13
N PRO A 656 15.01 48.03 22.42
CA PRO A 656 14.59 46.74 23.00
C PRO A 656 13.08 46.53 22.92
N SER A 657 12.32 47.49 22.47
CA SER A 657 10.86 47.40 22.27
C SER A 657 10.47 46.86 20.89
N VAL A 658 11.43 46.69 19.97
CA VAL A 658 11.16 46.14 18.63
C VAL A 658 11.45 44.65 18.55
N ALA A 659 10.47 43.86 18.13
CA ALA A 659 10.61 42.40 17.95
C ALA A 659 11.65 42.07 16.86
N MET A 660 12.57 41.18 17.18
CA MET A 660 13.59 40.66 16.27
C MET A 660 13.26 39.27 15.78
N THR A 661 12.51 38.50 16.56
CA THR A 661 12.04 37.14 16.23
C THR A 661 10.64 36.95 16.77
N LEU A 662 9.77 36.30 15.95
CA LEU A 662 8.42 35.89 16.31
C LEU A 662 8.34 34.37 16.15
N PHE A 663 7.86 33.68 17.15
CA PHE A 663 7.77 32.21 17.12
C PHE A 663 6.57 31.71 17.94
N MET A 664 6.12 30.48 17.62
CA MET A 664 5.08 29.81 18.38
C MET A 664 5.72 28.89 19.44
N LYS A 665 5.33 29.05 20.70
CA LYS A 665 5.68 28.16 21.82
C LYS A 665 4.94 26.81 21.70
N LYS A 666 3.82 26.79 20.96
CA LYS A 666 3.03 25.61 20.62
C LYS A 666 2.60 25.71 19.16
N GLN A 667 2.82 24.66 18.39
CA GLN A 667 2.60 24.69 16.94
C GLN A 667 1.12 24.45 16.55
N SER A 668 0.36 23.71 17.37
CA SER A 668 -1.04 23.37 17.08
C SER A 668 -1.86 23.12 18.32
N GLU A 669 -3.20 23.19 18.20
CA GLU A 669 -4.15 22.87 19.23
C GLU A 669 -5.44 22.24 18.66
N LEU A 670 -6.08 21.37 19.46
CA LEU A 670 -7.43 20.87 19.22
C LEU A 670 -8.44 21.77 19.96
N ILE A 671 -9.32 22.41 19.23
CA ILE A 671 -10.34 23.32 19.78
C ILE A 671 -11.72 22.70 19.54
N THR A 672 -12.58 22.73 20.56
CA THR A 672 -13.94 22.21 20.41
C THR A 672 -14.83 23.19 19.64
N GLU A 673 -15.64 22.68 18.69
CA GLU A 673 -16.61 23.47 17.94
C GLU A 673 -17.53 24.27 18.87
N GLY A 674 -17.70 25.54 18.59
CA GLY A 674 -18.50 26.46 19.39
C GLY A 674 -17.80 27.02 20.63
N THR A 675 -16.50 26.80 20.80
CA THR A 675 -15.71 27.34 21.92
C THR A 675 -14.72 28.40 21.48
N GLU A 676 -14.28 29.19 22.45
CA GLU A 676 -13.21 30.18 22.30
C GLU A 676 -11.93 29.66 22.90
N PHE A 677 -10.78 29.96 22.25
CA PHE A 677 -9.46 29.55 22.70
C PHE A 677 -8.51 30.75 22.67
N ASN A 678 -8.00 31.17 23.83
CA ASN A 678 -6.99 32.21 23.91
C ASN A 678 -5.62 31.61 23.61
N PHE A 679 -5.05 31.94 22.45
CA PHE A 679 -3.76 31.42 22.03
C PHE A 679 -2.62 32.47 22.09
N GLU A 680 -2.91 33.74 22.42
CA GLU A 680 -1.90 34.79 22.59
C GLU A 680 -0.74 34.40 23.53
N PRO A 681 -0.96 33.67 24.66
CA PRO A 681 0.14 33.21 25.52
C PRO A 681 1.16 32.30 24.85
N TYR A 682 0.77 31.64 23.77
CA TYR A 682 1.65 30.74 23.01
C TYR A 682 2.48 31.46 21.94
N VAL A 683 2.26 32.77 21.72
CA VAL A 683 3.06 33.59 20.83
C VAL A 683 4.29 34.09 21.59
N GLY A 684 5.46 33.81 21.06
CA GLY A 684 6.74 34.24 21.62
C GLY A 684 7.39 35.31 20.75
N VAL A 685 8.01 36.31 21.39
CA VAL A 685 8.84 37.35 20.73
C VAL A 685 10.20 37.43 21.41
N TYR A 686 11.20 37.81 20.63
CA TYR A 686 12.52 38.12 21.17
C TYR A 686 12.99 39.50 20.64
N PRO A 687 13.54 40.38 21.48
CA PRO A 687 13.66 40.24 22.93
C PRO A 687 12.29 40.19 23.63
N GLU A 688 12.19 39.62 24.82
CA GLU A 688 10.93 39.50 25.57
C GLU A 688 10.31 40.85 25.94
N THR A 689 11.13 41.92 25.94
CA THR A 689 10.74 43.33 26.17
C THR A 689 10.10 43.98 24.96
N ALA A 690 10.08 43.28 23.81
CA ALA A 690 9.45 43.82 22.59
C ALA A 690 7.95 43.98 22.74
N LYS A 691 7.39 45.00 22.09
CA LYS A 691 5.95 45.24 22.06
C LYS A 691 5.23 44.07 21.48
N ARG A 692 4.13 43.62 22.15
CA ARG A 692 3.31 42.50 21.73
C ARG A 692 2.09 42.96 20.95
N ASN A 693 2.28 43.79 19.90
CA ASN A 693 1.23 44.19 18.99
C ASN A 693 1.19 43.18 17.86
N PHE A 694 0.21 42.31 17.89
CA PHE A 694 0.06 41.25 16.90
C PHE A 694 -1.18 41.49 16.04
N ILE A 695 -1.05 41.15 14.74
CA ILE A 695 -2.17 41.04 13.82
C ILE A 695 -2.37 39.54 13.57
N TYR A 696 -3.59 39.10 13.67
CA TYR A 696 -3.98 37.69 13.52
C TYR A 696 -4.83 37.53 12.27
N TYR A 697 -4.56 36.51 11.50
CA TYR A 697 -5.27 36.18 10.27
C TYR A 697 -5.50 34.68 10.18
N SER A 698 -6.74 34.27 9.93
CA SER A 698 -7.11 32.88 9.65
C SER A 698 -7.23 32.66 8.13
N ASP A 699 -6.63 31.59 7.61
CA ASP A 699 -6.83 31.20 6.21
C ASP A 699 -8.23 30.64 5.92
N LYS A 700 -8.98 30.26 7.00
CA LYS A 700 -10.36 29.76 6.94
C LYS A 700 -11.19 30.30 8.10
N PRO A 701 -11.65 31.55 8.00
CA PRO A 701 -12.40 32.18 9.10
C PRO A 701 -13.77 31.55 9.36
N ASP A 702 -14.35 30.83 8.39
CA ASP A 702 -15.56 30.02 8.58
C ASP A 702 -15.32 28.75 9.43
N VAL A 703 -14.08 28.30 9.58
CA VAL A 703 -13.69 27.18 10.45
C VAL A 703 -13.20 27.71 11.79
N VAL A 704 -12.25 28.65 11.78
CA VAL A 704 -11.71 29.32 12.96
C VAL A 704 -11.55 30.80 12.65
N GLU A 705 -12.28 31.65 13.31
CA GLU A 705 -12.09 33.09 13.29
C GLU A 705 -10.94 33.47 14.25
N ALA A 706 -10.02 34.30 13.81
CA ALA A 706 -8.94 34.85 14.64
C ALA A 706 -9.26 36.31 14.96
N ARG A 707 -9.55 36.60 16.21
CA ARG A 707 -9.86 37.97 16.67
C ARG A 707 -8.61 38.78 16.96
N PRO A 708 -8.70 40.15 16.92
CA PRO A 708 -7.55 41.04 17.20
C PRO A 708 -6.99 40.90 18.63
N ASP A 709 -7.78 40.40 19.57
CA ASP A 709 -7.40 40.16 20.97
C ASP A 709 -6.65 38.84 21.21
N GLY A 710 -6.36 38.08 20.15
CA GLY A 710 -5.69 36.78 20.26
C GLY A 710 -6.58 35.64 20.69
N ILE A 711 -7.90 35.80 20.54
CA ILE A 711 -8.87 34.74 20.76
C ILE A 711 -9.24 34.09 19.43
N LEU A 712 -9.18 32.75 19.38
CA LEU A 712 -9.70 31.95 18.28
C LEU A 712 -11.10 31.50 18.59
N VAL A 713 -12.05 31.69 17.65
CA VAL A 713 -13.43 31.22 17.75
C VAL A 713 -13.63 30.05 16.79
N ALA A 714 -13.95 28.89 17.32
CA ALA A 714 -14.14 27.67 16.54
C ALA A 714 -15.59 27.55 16.05
N HIS A 715 -15.84 27.83 14.76
CA HIS A 715 -17.18 27.88 14.18
C HIS A 715 -17.62 26.51 13.60
N LYS A 716 -16.70 25.76 13.00
CA LYS A 716 -17.01 24.54 12.24
C LYS A 716 -15.88 23.55 12.32
N VAL A 717 -16.22 22.25 12.36
CA VAL A 717 -15.25 21.15 12.32
C VAL A 717 -14.37 21.27 11.09
N GLY A 718 -13.05 21.24 11.29
CA GLY A 718 -12.06 21.41 10.22
C GLY A 718 -10.70 21.84 10.75
N SER A 719 -9.83 22.31 9.88
CA SER A 719 -8.51 22.85 10.26
C SER A 719 -8.27 24.18 9.58
N ALA A 720 -7.69 25.13 10.33
CA ALA A 720 -7.30 26.44 9.84
C ALA A 720 -5.86 26.75 10.28
N ASN A 721 -5.12 27.49 9.45
CA ASN A 721 -3.83 28.08 9.80
C ASN A 721 -4.03 29.52 10.26
N ILE A 722 -3.54 29.84 11.44
CA ILE A 722 -3.62 31.18 12.00
C ILE A 722 -2.24 31.82 11.86
N THR A 723 -2.12 32.79 10.99
CA THR A 723 -0.92 33.59 10.83
C THR A 723 -0.91 34.71 11.88
N VAL A 724 0.16 34.77 12.63
CA VAL A 724 0.47 35.88 13.55
C VAL A 724 1.52 36.77 12.93
N MET A 725 1.33 38.06 12.97
CA MET A 725 2.25 39.04 12.38
C MET A 725 2.51 40.22 13.33
N THR A 726 3.75 40.66 13.44
CA THR A 726 4.12 41.89 14.14
C THR A 726 4.03 43.11 13.22
N ASP A 727 4.01 44.31 13.80
CA ASP A 727 4.03 45.59 13.07
C ASP A 727 5.27 45.78 12.21
N ASN A 728 6.38 45.10 12.50
CA ASN A 728 7.58 45.07 11.67
C ASN A 728 7.64 43.85 10.71
N ASN A 729 6.49 43.25 10.36
CA ASN A 729 6.31 42.18 9.37
C ASN A 729 6.95 40.81 9.67
N LEU A 730 7.33 40.50 10.92
CA LEU A 730 7.67 39.12 11.29
C LEU A 730 6.41 38.27 11.30
N LYS A 731 6.49 37.04 10.79
CA LYS A 731 5.34 36.12 10.68
C LYS A 731 5.65 34.76 11.28
N THR A 732 4.63 34.16 11.91
CA THR A 732 4.63 32.75 12.32
C THR A 732 3.23 32.17 12.14
N VAL A 733 3.09 30.84 12.12
CA VAL A 733 1.83 30.16 11.87
C VAL A 733 1.51 29.18 13.00
N PHE A 734 0.25 29.15 13.40
CA PHE A 734 -0.32 28.22 14.36
C PHE A 734 -1.44 27.41 13.69
N LYS A 735 -1.44 26.08 13.87
CA LYS A 735 -2.48 25.19 13.31
C LYS A 735 -3.60 24.95 14.33
N ALA A 736 -4.79 25.46 14.06
CA ALA A 736 -5.98 25.17 14.84
C ALA A 736 -6.80 24.06 14.19
N LYS A 737 -7.09 22.99 14.92
CA LYS A 737 -7.97 21.91 14.47
C LYS A 737 -9.23 21.89 15.32
N VAL A 738 -10.37 22.18 14.69
CA VAL A 738 -11.68 22.14 15.34
C VAL A 738 -12.23 20.72 15.32
N VAL A 739 -12.57 20.22 16.50
CA VAL A 739 -13.23 18.93 16.68
C VAL A 739 -14.68 19.13 17.13
N PRO A 740 -15.60 18.21 16.85
CA PRO A 740 -17.00 18.34 17.28
C PRO A 740 -17.14 18.52 18.80
N ASP A 741 -18.15 19.28 19.22
CA ASP A 741 -18.55 19.33 20.63
C ASP A 741 -19.25 18.02 21.02
N TYR A 742 -18.45 17.10 21.54
CA TYR A 742 -18.92 15.78 21.92
C TYR A 742 -19.86 15.79 23.14
N SER A 743 -19.91 16.86 23.92
CA SER A 743 -20.83 16.96 25.06
C SER A 743 -22.29 17.13 24.65
N LYS A 744 -22.53 17.64 23.44
CA LYS A 744 -23.87 17.85 22.86
C LYS A 744 -24.39 16.67 22.05
N GLN A 745 -23.59 15.61 21.89
CA GLN A 745 -23.96 14.44 21.09
C GLN A 745 -24.73 13.42 21.92
N VAL A 746 -25.91 13.05 21.47
CA VAL A 746 -26.69 11.97 22.06
C VAL A 746 -26.27 10.64 21.49
N ILE A 747 -25.59 9.84 22.31
CA ILE A 747 -25.18 8.48 21.96
C ILE A 747 -26.22 7.49 22.45
N GLU A 748 -26.57 6.54 21.59
CA GLU A 748 -27.51 5.45 21.92
C GLU A 748 -26.87 4.10 21.47
N ILE A 749 -26.74 3.16 22.42
CA ILE A 749 -26.37 1.78 22.10
C ILE A 749 -27.63 1.00 21.72
N LYS A 750 -27.89 0.86 20.42
CA LYS A 750 -29.13 0.24 19.88
C LYS A 750 -29.20 -1.23 20.27
N SER A 751 -28.13 -1.97 20.02
CA SER A 751 -28.09 -3.41 20.31
C SER A 751 -26.76 -3.81 20.93
N LEU A 752 -26.79 -4.85 21.73
CA LEU A 752 -25.64 -5.65 22.16
C LEU A 752 -26.10 -7.09 22.21
N THR A 753 -25.50 -7.96 21.40
CA THR A 753 -25.93 -9.36 21.22
C THR A 753 -24.70 -10.27 21.07
N HIS A 754 -24.92 -11.57 21.06
CA HIS A 754 -23.86 -12.55 20.88
C HIS A 754 -24.26 -13.63 19.87
N SER A 755 -23.26 -14.27 19.22
CA SER A 755 -23.48 -15.49 18.42
C SER A 755 -23.62 -16.72 19.31
N GLU A 756 -24.20 -17.80 18.74
CA GLU A 756 -24.04 -19.12 19.32
C GLU A 756 -22.55 -19.49 19.41
N ARG A 757 -22.23 -20.35 20.37
CA ARG A 757 -20.91 -20.88 20.61
C ARG A 757 -20.67 -22.09 19.69
N LYS A 758 -19.74 -21.96 18.72
CA LYS A 758 -19.31 -23.06 17.86
C LYS A 758 -17.81 -23.26 18.00
N GLY A 759 -17.37 -24.51 18.29
CA GLY A 759 -15.96 -24.83 18.46
C GLY A 759 -15.22 -23.99 19.53
N GLY A 760 -15.91 -23.59 20.61
CA GLY A 760 -15.33 -22.75 21.64
C GLY A 760 -15.24 -21.24 21.31
N VAL A 761 -15.72 -20.84 20.14
CA VAL A 761 -15.69 -19.43 19.68
C VAL A 761 -17.08 -18.83 19.74
N PHE A 762 -17.20 -17.59 20.16
CA PHE A 762 -18.40 -16.77 20.04
C PHE A 762 -18.04 -15.34 19.61
N ARG A 763 -19.03 -14.62 19.13
CA ARG A 763 -18.87 -13.21 18.72
C ARG A 763 -19.85 -12.34 19.50
N ILE A 764 -19.39 -11.14 19.86
CA ILE A 764 -20.23 -10.07 20.39
C ILE A 764 -20.50 -9.08 19.25
N PHE A 765 -21.75 -8.73 19.06
CA PHE A 765 -22.22 -7.75 18.08
C PHE A 765 -22.83 -6.57 18.82
N ALA A 766 -22.55 -5.36 18.35
CA ALA A 766 -23.28 -4.20 18.85
C ALA A 766 -23.54 -3.20 17.73
N GLU A 767 -24.62 -2.41 17.94
CA GLU A 767 -24.97 -1.27 17.10
C GLU A 767 -25.14 -0.04 17.99
N ALA A 768 -24.56 1.09 17.54
CA ALA A 768 -24.68 2.36 18.22
C ALA A 768 -24.91 3.51 17.22
N THR A 769 -25.60 4.54 17.70
CA THR A 769 -25.84 5.76 16.93
C THR A 769 -25.39 6.98 17.74
N VAL A 770 -25.08 8.05 17.02
CA VAL A 770 -24.86 9.40 17.56
C VAL A 770 -25.79 10.35 16.84
N ASN A 771 -26.66 11.03 17.62
CA ASN A 771 -27.71 11.89 17.07
C ASN A 771 -28.59 11.19 16.01
N GLY A 772 -28.87 9.87 16.21
CA GLY A 772 -29.66 9.04 15.29
C GLY A 772 -28.89 8.49 14.07
N MET A 773 -27.68 8.97 13.79
CA MET A 773 -26.81 8.46 12.71
C MET A 773 -25.84 7.37 13.22
N PRO A 774 -25.36 6.46 12.36
CA PRO A 774 -24.40 5.45 12.77
C PRO A 774 -23.18 6.03 13.50
N TYR A 775 -22.88 5.52 14.70
CA TYR A 775 -21.71 5.95 15.46
C TYR A 775 -20.44 5.36 14.85
N ASN A 776 -19.43 6.19 14.63
CA ASN A 776 -18.08 5.78 14.21
C ASN A 776 -17.10 6.29 15.27
N GLY A 777 -16.52 5.39 16.04
CA GLY A 777 -15.58 5.78 17.09
C GLY A 777 -15.28 4.65 18.06
N PRO A 778 -14.40 4.91 19.04
CA PRO A 778 -13.95 3.92 20.00
C PRO A 778 -15.02 3.59 21.05
N ALA A 779 -14.98 2.36 21.53
CA ALA A 779 -15.75 1.88 22.67
C ALA A 779 -14.93 0.87 23.46
N ASP A 780 -15.24 0.70 24.75
CA ASP A 780 -14.61 -0.31 25.58
C ASP A 780 -15.58 -1.48 25.76
N LEU A 781 -15.13 -2.70 25.40
CA LEU A 781 -15.89 -3.92 25.51
C LEU A 781 -15.24 -4.85 26.51
N THR A 782 -15.95 -5.06 27.64
CA THR A 782 -15.50 -5.95 28.72
C THR A 782 -16.30 -7.25 28.66
N VAL A 783 -15.62 -8.38 28.63
CA VAL A 783 -16.26 -9.70 28.71
C VAL A 783 -15.73 -10.44 29.93
N THR A 784 -16.63 -10.82 30.83
CA THR A 784 -16.31 -11.46 32.11
C THR A 784 -16.96 -12.84 32.20
N ALA A 785 -16.21 -13.82 32.73
CA ALA A 785 -16.68 -15.12 33.12
C ALA A 785 -16.07 -15.46 34.49
N GLU A 786 -16.90 -15.53 35.54
CA GLU A 786 -16.54 -15.76 36.94
C GLU A 786 -15.29 -14.95 37.41
N ASP A 787 -14.08 -15.52 37.22
CA ASP A 787 -12.80 -15.02 37.73
C ASP A 787 -11.92 -14.34 36.66
N LYS A 788 -12.33 -14.38 35.39
CA LYS A 788 -11.60 -13.80 34.29
C LYS A 788 -12.35 -12.72 33.56
N THR A 789 -11.68 -11.60 33.35
CA THR A 789 -12.19 -10.46 32.58
C THR A 789 -11.24 -10.18 31.43
N ILE A 790 -11.77 -9.96 30.24
CA ILE A 790 -11.05 -9.44 29.09
C ILE A 790 -11.66 -8.09 28.75
N GLU A 791 -10.81 -7.07 28.76
CA GLU A 791 -11.13 -5.72 28.29
C GLU A 791 -10.50 -5.49 26.92
N ARG A 792 -11.29 -4.95 26.01
CA ARG A 792 -10.81 -4.59 24.67
C ARG A 792 -11.36 -3.24 24.27
N ARG A 793 -10.49 -2.40 23.75
CA ARG A 793 -10.93 -1.22 23.01
C ARG A 793 -11.32 -1.66 21.61
N VAL A 794 -12.55 -1.37 21.21
CA VAL A 794 -13.15 -1.73 19.92
C VAL A 794 -13.61 -0.47 19.21
N TYR A 795 -13.69 -0.52 17.89
CA TYR A 795 -14.11 0.63 17.09
C TYR A 795 -15.39 0.30 16.33
N PHE A 796 -16.37 1.19 16.42
CA PHE A 796 -17.55 1.14 15.59
C PHE A 796 -17.22 1.61 14.18
N ASP A 797 -17.61 0.81 13.21
CA ASP A 797 -17.64 1.15 11.80
C ASP A 797 -19.09 1.12 11.32
N SER A 798 -19.53 2.23 10.69
CA SER A 798 -20.91 2.37 10.20
C SER A 798 -21.96 2.01 11.27
N GLY A 799 -21.68 2.36 12.52
CA GLY A 799 -22.55 2.10 13.67
C GLY A 799 -22.50 0.67 14.19
N LYS A 800 -21.60 -0.20 13.75
CA LYS A 800 -21.56 -1.62 14.10
C LYS A 800 -20.18 -2.06 14.57
N ILE A 801 -20.16 -3.00 15.52
CA ILE A 801 -18.96 -3.76 15.89
C ILE A 801 -19.23 -5.27 15.89
N VAL A 802 -18.19 -6.03 15.61
CA VAL A 802 -18.13 -7.48 15.77
C VAL A 802 -16.83 -7.83 16.48
N SER A 803 -16.90 -8.40 17.69
CA SER A 803 -15.70 -8.81 18.43
C SER A 803 -15.74 -10.32 18.71
N LYS A 804 -14.68 -11.03 18.31
CA LYS A 804 -14.56 -12.50 18.42
C LYS A 804 -13.84 -12.87 19.72
N TYR A 805 -14.36 -13.87 20.42
CA TYR A 805 -13.80 -14.41 21.66
C TYR A 805 -13.67 -15.92 21.61
N HIS A 806 -12.55 -16.44 22.15
CA HIS A 806 -12.34 -17.85 22.39
C HIS A 806 -12.62 -18.17 23.86
N GLY A 807 -13.44 -19.16 24.10
CA GLY A 807 -13.82 -19.54 25.46
C GLY A 807 -12.63 -19.93 26.36
N GLY A 808 -11.56 -20.50 25.77
CA GLY A 808 -10.32 -20.80 26.49
C GLY A 808 -9.57 -19.59 27.03
N GLN A 809 -9.73 -18.42 26.41
CA GLN A 809 -9.09 -17.17 26.87
C GLN A 809 -9.75 -16.61 28.13
N ILE A 810 -11.05 -16.93 28.37
CA ILE A 810 -11.86 -16.38 29.46
C ILE A 810 -12.12 -17.41 30.57
N GLY A 811 -11.63 -18.66 30.47
CA GLY A 811 -11.80 -19.72 31.47
C GLY A 811 -12.63 -20.91 31.01
N VAL A 812 -13.01 -21.80 31.92
CA VAL A 812 -13.55 -23.13 31.61
C VAL A 812 -14.84 -23.11 30.79
N TRP A 813 -14.98 -24.00 29.84
CA TRP A 813 -15.92 -24.15 28.72
C TRP A 813 -17.44 -24.19 29.05
N ARG A 814 -17.87 -23.99 30.29
CA ARG A 814 -19.27 -24.21 30.72
C ARG A 814 -19.84 -23.14 31.65
N LYS A 815 -19.25 -21.93 31.67
CA LYS A 815 -19.66 -20.86 32.60
C LYS A 815 -20.44 -19.76 31.90
N ASP A 816 -21.25 -19.05 32.64
CA ASP A 816 -22.01 -17.90 32.22
C ASP A 816 -21.07 -16.75 31.92
N PHE A 817 -21.35 -16.00 30.88
CA PHE A 817 -20.59 -14.84 30.47
C PHE A 817 -21.43 -13.58 30.60
N THR A 818 -20.75 -12.51 30.95
CA THR A 818 -21.31 -11.15 30.90
C THR A 818 -20.48 -10.31 29.94
N ALA A 819 -21.13 -9.62 28.98
CA ALA A 819 -20.48 -8.64 28.14
C ALA A 819 -21.03 -7.27 28.41
N THR A 820 -20.17 -6.31 28.71
CA THR A 820 -20.48 -4.90 28.94
C THR A 820 -19.79 -4.06 27.88
N LEU A 821 -20.59 -3.31 27.13
CA LEU A 821 -20.11 -2.35 26.14
C LEU A 821 -20.30 -0.94 26.68
N ARG A 822 -19.21 -0.17 26.71
CA ARG A 822 -19.22 1.25 27.09
C ARG A 822 -18.82 2.11 25.88
N VAL A 823 -19.71 3.03 25.52
CA VAL A 823 -19.50 4.04 24.50
C VAL A 823 -19.60 5.40 25.19
N ARG A 824 -18.45 5.99 25.55
CA ARG A 824 -18.37 7.22 26.38
C ARG A 824 -19.10 7.07 27.71
N ASP A 825 -20.18 7.85 27.94
CA ASP A 825 -21.03 7.85 29.13
C ASP A 825 -22.14 6.80 29.09
N LYS A 826 -22.34 6.12 27.96
CA LYS A 826 -23.37 5.08 27.78
C LYS A 826 -22.81 3.70 27.96
N GLU A 827 -23.60 2.86 28.64
CA GLU A 827 -23.22 1.47 28.88
C GLU A 827 -24.41 0.54 28.62
N LYS A 828 -24.11 -0.62 28.07
CA LYS A 828 -25.07 -1.71 27.88
C LYS A 828 -24.44 -3.05 28.22
N THR A 829 -25.16 -3.87 28.98
CA THR A 829 -24.69 -5.17 29.45
C THR A 829 -25.62 -6.29 29.03
N ILE A 830 -25.09 -7.42 28.62
CA ILE A 830 -25.80 -8.67 28.37
C ILE A 830 -25.18 -9.82 29.14
N LYS A 831 -26.00 -10.78 29.57
CA LYS A 831 -25.58 -12.09 30.08
C LYS A 831 -25.90 -13.15 29.03
N PHE A 832 -25.04 -14.14 28.86
CA PHE A 832 -25.20 -15.15 27.83
C PHE A 832 -24.53 -16.47 28.22
N PHE A 833 -24.96 -17.57 27.59
CA PHE A 833 -24.58 -18.95 27.90
C PHE A 833 -24.96 -19.40 29.32
N GLU A 834 -26.08 -18.89 29.86
CA GLU A 834 -26.64 -19.40 31.10
C GLU A 834 -26.89 -20.92 30.97
N SER A 835 -26.41 -21.69 31.94
CA SER A 835 -26.68 -23.11 32.04
C SER A 835 -28.18 -23.29 32.34
N LYS A 836 -29.02 -23.36 31.32
CA LYS A 836 -30.38 -23.91 31.50
C LYS A 836 -30.23 -25.34 31.94
N LYS A 837 -30.67 -25.65 33.17
CA LYS A 837 -31.05 -26.99 33.52
C LYS A 837 -32.00 -27.51 32.42
N PRO A 838 -31.91 -28.76 31.98
CA PRO A 838 -32.81 -29.30 30.97
C PRO A 838 -34.24 -29.19 31.50
N HIS A 839 -34.99 -28.25 31.07
CA HIS A 839 -36.43 -28.30 31.10
C HIS A 839 -36.86 -29.26 29.97
N ASN A 840 -37.33 -30.44 30.35
CA ASN A 840 -38.12 -31.32 29.48
C ASN A 840 -39.44 -30.64 29.14
N ASP A 841 -39.47 -29.82 28.14
CA ASP A 841 -40.68 -29.37 27.45
C ASP A 841 -40.26 -28.91 26.03
N ALA A 842 -39.77 -29.87 25.26
CA ALA A 842 -39.79 -29.72 23.81
C ALA A 842 -41.12 -30.31 23.34
N GLY A 843 -42.00 -29.43 22.90
CA GLY A 843 -43.15 -29.85 22.08
C GLY A 843 -42.65 -30.67 20.87
N PRO A 844 -43.52 -31.41 20.19
CA PRO A 844 -43.11 -32.30 19.12
C PRO A 844 -42.27 -31.56 18.07
N LYS A 845 -41.09 -32.08 17.76
CA LYS A 845 -40.22 -31.57 16.70
C LYS A 845 -40.94 -31.71 15.37
N VAL A 846 -41.28 -30.61 14.74
CA VAL A 846 -41.88 -30.60 13.41
C VAL A 846 -40.76 -30.45 12.37
N ILE A 847 -40.45 -31.56 11.71
CA ILE A 847 -39.53 -31.59 10.58
C ILE A 847 -40.34 -31.49 9.30
N GLU A 848 -39.91 -30.63 8.39
CA GLU A 848 -40.53 -30.38 7.09
C GLU A 848 -39.46 -30.45 6.00
N ILE A 849 -39.65 -31.33 5.00
CA ILE A 849 -38.87 -31.37 3.77
C ILE A 849 -39.52 -30.38 2.81
N THR A 850 -39.01 -29.14 2.78
CA THR A 850 -39.58 -28.07 1.98
C THR A 850 -39.35 -28.22 0.50
N ARG A 851 -38.29 -28.91 0.11
CA ARG A 851 -37.99 -29.26 -1.30
C ARG A 851 -37.16 -30.56 -1.36
N PHE A 852 -37.51 -31.43 -2.29
CA PHE A 852 -36.68 -32.59 -2.67
C PHE A 852 -36.76 -32.74 -4.20
N TYR A 853 -35.61 -32.70 -4.91
CA TYR A 853 -35.57 -32.66 -6.37
C TYR A 853 -34.26 -33.21 -6.94
N ASN A 854 -34.27 -33.60 -8.21
CA ASN A 854 -33.08 -33.98 -8.95
C ASN A 854 -32.62 -32.85 -9.91
N SER A 855 -31.33 -32.82 -10.24
CA SER A 855 -30.81 -31.88 -11.22
C SER A 855 -31.20 -32.33 -12.64
N PRO A 856 -31.60 -31.37 -13.54
CA PRO A 856 -31.92 -31.68 -14.91
C PRO A 856 -30.68 -31.87 -15.81
N GLU A 857 -29.46 -31.64 -15.33
CA GLU A 857 -28.26 -31.70 -16.15
C GLU A 857 -27.70 -33.10 -16.32
N ARG A 858 -27.49 -33.49 -17.61
CA ARG A 858 -26.82 -34.70 -18.03
C ARG A 858 -25.40 -34.41 -18.53
N LYS A 859 -24.38 -34.44 -17.69
CA LYS A 859 -23.04 -34.74 -18.22
C LYS A 859 -22.55 -36.04 -17.62
N ALA A 860 -22.11 -36.97 -18.48
CA ALA A 860 -21.45 -38.23 -18.12
C ALA A 860 -22.25 -39.22 -17.24
N GLY A 861 -23.60 -39.31 -17.41
CA GLY A 861 -24.39 -40.31 -16.67
C GLY A 861 -24.46 -40.09 -15.17
N ILE A 862 -24.23 -38.85 -14.68
CA ILE A 862 -24.35 -38.47 -13.28
C ILE A 862 -25.66 -37.69 -13.09
N PHE A 863 -26.40 -38.04 -12.03
CA PHE A 863 -27.51 -37.20 -11.55
C PHE A 863 -27.23 -36.77 -10.12
N ARG A 864 -27.83 -35.65 -9.73
CA ARG A 864 -27.64 -35.08 -8.40
C ARG A 864 -28.98 -34.93 -7.70
N LEU A 865 -29.03 -35.29 -6.40
CA LEU A 865 -30.20 -35.09 -5.56
C LEU A 865 -29.94 -33.95 -4.60
N TYR A 866 -30.94 -33.09 -4.45
CA TYR A 866 -30.95 -31.93 -3.57
C TYR A 866 -32.15 -31.95 -2.66
N ALA A 867 -31.97 -31.50 -1.43
CA ALA A 867 -33.09 -31.27 -0.53
C ALA A 867 -32.91 -30.00 0.30
N GLU A 868 -34.02 -29.38 0.66
CA GLU A 868 -34.12 -28.29 1.64
C GLU A 868 -35.05 -28.76 2.76
N VAL A 869 -34.63 -28.61 4.02
CA VAL A 869 -35.30 -29.19 5.20
C VAL A 869 -35.28 -28.16 6.35
N THR A 870 -36.39 -28.05 7.03
CA THR A 870 -36.52 -27.23 8.25
C THR A 870 -36.94 -28.09 9.45
N GLU A 871 -36.59 -27.66 10.67
CA GLU A 871 -37.06 -28.12 11.95
C GLU A 871 -37.71 -26.95 12.68
N ASN A 872 -38.98 -26.98 12.91
CA ASN A 872 -39.76 -25.87 13.48
C ASN A 872 -39.53 -24.52 12.71
N GLY A 873 -39.50 -24.60 11.36
CA GLY A 873 -39.28 -23.44 10.50
C GLY A 873 -37.82 -22.94 10.42
N MET A 874 -36.87 -23.55 11.13
CA MET A 874 -35.44 -23.23 11.12
C MET A 874 -34.66 -24.25 10.30
N PRO A 875 -33.52 -23.89 9.65
CA PRO A 875 -32.71 -24.85 8.88
C PRO A 875 -32.31 -26.07 9.70
N TYR A 876 -32.73 -27.25 9.24
CA TYR A 876 -32.44 -28.52 9.92
C TYR A 876 -30.95 -28.90 9.88
N ASN A 877 -30.43 -29.42 10.98
CA ASN A 877 -29.07 -29.92 11.07
C ASN A 877 -29.11 -31.32 11.74
N GLY A 878 -29.03 -32.37 10.94
CA GLY A 878 -29.13 -33.71 11.48
C GLY A 878 -28.91 -34.77 10.41
N ASP A 879 -29.08 -36.04 10.85
CA ASP A 879 -28.90 -37.20 9.99
C ASP A 879 -30.19 -37.50 9.22
N ALA A 880 -30.04 -37.99 8.00
CA ALA A 880 -31.12 -38.44 7.12
C ALA A 880 -30.72 -39.73 6.39
N ILE A 881 -31.70 -40.45 5.88
CA ILE A 881 -31.50 -41.63 5.02
C ILE A 881 -31.99 -41.27 3.62
N ILE A 882 -31.17 -41.51 2.63
CA ILE A 882 -31.55 -41.40 1.22
C ILE A 882 -31.51 -42.78 0.57
N ARG A 883 -32.64 -43.20 -0.02
CA ARG A 883 -32.78 -44.47 -0.74
C ARG A 883 -33.09 -44.19 -2.19
N VAL A 884 -32.28 -44.75 -3.10
CA VAL A 884 -32.48 -44.63 -4.55
C VAL A 884 -32.69 -46.02 -5.15
N VAL A 885 -33.75 -46.16 -5.91
CA VAL A 885 -34.18 -47.41 -6.55
C VAL A 885 -34.25 -47.23 -8.05
N SER A 886 -33.75 -48.21 -8.81
CA SER A 886 -33.94 -48.32 -10.28
C SER A 886 -34.02 -49.78 -10.70
N GLY A 887 -35.21 -50.25 -11.01
CA GLY A 887 -35.50 -51.70 -11.17
C GLY A 887 -35.16 -52.46 -9.88
N ASP A 888 -34.42 -53.56 -9.97
CA ASP A 888 -34.03 -54.40 -8.82
C ASP A 888 -32.84 -53.83 -8.04
N ASN A 889 -32.25 -52.71 -8.52
CA ASN A 889 -31.08 -52.11 -7.88
C ASN A 889 -31.50 -51.05 -6.86
N VAL A 890 -31.13 -51.27 -5.59
CA VAL A 890 -31.39 -50.34 -4.48
C VAL A 890 -30.07 -49.90 -3.87
N LYS A 891 -29.94 -48.58 -3.63
CA LYS A 891 -28.85 -47.99 -2.85
C LYS A 891 -29.41 -47.11 -1.77
N GLU A 892 -28.97 -47.38 -0.54
CA GLU A 892 -29.34 -46.62 0.64
C GLU A 892 -28.10 -46.06 1.32
N HIS A 893 -28.17 -44.78 1.70
CA HIS A 893 -27.08 -44.08 2.36
C HIS A 893 -27.55 -43.24 3.53
N LYS A 894 -26.84 -43.32 4.66
CA LYS A 894 -26.95 -42.30 5.70
C LYS A 894 -26.24 -41.06 5.23
N VAL A 895 -26.89 -39.91 5.34
CA VAL A 895 -26.38 -38.59 4.92
C VAL A 895 -26.63 -37.59 6.02
N ARG A 896 -25.85 -36.50 6.04
CA ARG A 896 -26.02 -35.45 7.01
C ARG A 896 -26.47 -34.16 6.30
N ILE A 897 -27.57 -33.61 6.73
CA ILE A 897 -28.10 -32.31 6.29
C ILE A 897 -27.42 -31.23 7.13
N LYS A 898 -26.89 -30.20 6.48
CA LYS A 898 -26.23 -29.04 7.12
C LYS A 898 -26.91 -27.77 6.68
N ASN A 899 -27.28 -26.91 7.65
CA ASN A 899 -27.97 -25.63 7.40
C ASN A 899 -29.20 -25.79 6.50
N GLY A 900 -30.00 -26.82 6.75
CA GLY A 900 -31.21 -27.10 6.01
C GLY A 900 -31.01 -27.62 4.60
N LYS A 901 -29.78 -27.86 4.13
CA LYS A 901 -29.48 -28.24 2.75
C LYS A 901 -28.75 -29.57 2.64
N PHE A 902 -29.10 -30.30 1.60
CA PHE A 902 -28.50 -31.58 1.26
C PHE A 902 -28.17 -31.63 -0.25
N TYR A 903 -27.04 -32.23 -0.56
CA TYR A 903 -26.59 -32.49 -1.93
C TYR A 903 -25.82 -33.80 -2.01
N LYS A 904 -26.15 -34.65 -3.00
CA LYS A 904 -25.38 -35.91 -3.25
C LYS A 904 -25.42 -36.29 -4.75
N PRO A 905 -24.25 -36.51 -5.39
CA PRO A 905 -24.17 -37.04 -6.74
C PRO A 905 -24.30 -38.58 -6.75
N TYR A 906 -24.90 -39.10 -7.83
CA TYR A 906 -25.00 -40.53 -8.12
C TYR A 906 -24.65 -40.77 -9.58
N THR A 907 -23.92 -41.88 -9.86
CA THR A 907 -23.68 -42.37 -11.20
C THR A 907 -24.76 -43.33 -11.63
N ALA A 908 -25.44 -43.10 -12.75
CA ALA A 908 -26.50 -43.98 -13.26
C ALA A 908 -25.99 -45.39 -13.58
N GLY A 909 -24.72 -45.53 -14.00
CA GLY A 909 -24.07 -46.83 -14.20
C GLY A 909 -23.97 -47.68 -12.93
N ALA A 910 -23.98 -47.10 -11.73
CA ALA A 910 -24.01 -47.81 -10.46
C ALA A 910 -25.35 -48.55 -10.21
N PHE A 911 -26.40 -48.27 -11.02
CA PHE A 911 -27.73 -48.92 -10.96
C PHE A 911 -28.00 -49.81 -12.20
N GLY A 912 -26.99 -50.17 -12.98
CA GLY A 912 -27.04 -51.08 -14.10
C GLY A 912 -27.25 -50.38 -15.46
N ASN A 913 -28.41 -49.89 -15.82
CA ASN A 913 -28.65 -49.28 -17.11
C ASN A 913 -29.15 -47.80 -16.97
N TRP A 914 -28.52 -46.87 -17.61
CA TRP A 914 -28.78 -45.45 -17.49
C TRP A 914 -30.08 -44.95 -18.20
N ARG A 915 -30.86 -45.82 -18.82
CA ARG A 915 -32.17 -45.55 -19.48
C ARG A 915 -33.39 -45.92 -18.63
N LYS A 916 -33.23 -46.22 -17.34
CA LYS A 916 -34.32 -46.61 -16.45
C LYS A 916 -34.87 -45.43 -15.65
N GLU A 917 -36.09 -45.58 -15.15
CA GLU A 917 -36.69 -44.72 -14.15
C GLU A 917 -36.00 -44.92 -12.80
N PHE A 918 -35.85 -43.78 -12.07
CA PHE A 918 -35.32 -43.75 -10.75
C PHE A 918 -36.38 -43.24 -9.77
N GLN A 919 -36.41 -43.80 -8.60
CA GLN A 919 -37.19 -43.34 -7.46
C GLN A 919 -36.22 -43.04 -6.34
N ALA A 920 -36.27 -41.81 -5.80
CA ALA A 920 -35.46 -41.41 -4.66
C ALA A 920 -36.36 -40.98 -3.52
N THR A 921 -36.09 -41.54 -2.32
CA THR A 921 -36.79 -41.22 -1.07
C THR A 921 -35.80 -40.64 -0.07
N LEU A 922 -36.11 -39.49 0.50
CA LEU A 922 -35.38 -38.87 1.59
C LEU A 922 -36.20 -39.08 2.88
N THR A 923 -35.60 -39.64 3.93
CA THR A 923 -36.26 -39.94 5.21
C THR A 923 -35.49 -39.25 6.36
N ILE A 924 -36.22 -38.56 7.23
CA ILE A 924 -35.69 -37.90 8.42
C ILE A 924 -36.64 -38.19 9.60
N GLY A 925 -36.24 -39.08 10.49
CA GLY A 925 -37.16 -39.61 11.52
C GLY A 925 -38.40 -40.26 10.88
N ASP A 926 -39.57 -39.77 11.20
CA ASP A 926 -40.85 -40.29 10.68
C ASP A 926 -41.34 -39.54 9.42
N VAL A 927 -40.59 -38.54 8.95
CA VAL A 927 -40.92 -37.73 7.76
C VAL A 927 -40.14 -38.20 6.55
N SER A 928 -40.87 -38.48 5.43
CA SER A 928 -40.24 -38.85 4.19
C SER A 928 -40.89 -38.19 2.98
N GLU A 929 -40.07 -37.91 1.98
CA GLU A 929 -40.49 -37.38 0.68
C GLU A 929 -39.87 -38.15 -0.46
N GLU A 930 -40.68 -38.41 -1.51
CA GLU A 930 -40.31 -39.22 -2.66
C GLU A 930 -40.37 -38.43 -3.95
N ILE A 931 -39.39 -38.61 -4.80
CA ILE A 931 -39.40 -38.12 -6.16
C ILE A 931 -39.14 -39.25 -7.16
N ARG A 932 -39.80 -39.16 -8.34
CA ARG A 932 -39.55 -40.04 -9.48
C ARG A 932 -39.03 -39.25 -10.65
N PHE A 933 -37.99 -39.72 -11.28
CA PHE A 933 -37.39 -39.14 -12.44
C PHE A 933 -36.82 -40.22 -13.35
N GLY A 934 -36.91 -39.98 -14.64
CA GLY A 934 -36.41 -40.89 -15.66
C GLY A 934 -35.76 -40.16 -16.78
N TYR A 935 -34.99 -40.90 -17.52
CA TYR A 935 -34.39 -40.40 -18.74
C TYR A 935 -35.02 -41.17 -19.93
N LYS A 936 -35.84 -40.49 -20.73
CA LYS A 936 -36.37 -41.01 -22.00
C LYS A 936 -35.29 -41.11 -23.08
#